data_29b13e26492e3592e0c66766766ec3a3
#
_entry.id   29b13e26492e3592e0c66766766ec3a3
#
_cell.length_a   1.000
_cell.length_b   1.000
_cell.length_c   1.000
_cell.angle_alpha   90.00
_cell.angle_beta   90.00
_cell.angle_gamma   90.00
#
_symmetry.space_group_name_H-M   'P 1'
#
loop_
_entity.id
_entity.type
_entity.pdbx_description
1 polymer ?
#
loop_
_entity_poly.entity_id
_entity_poly.type
_entity_poly.pdbx_seq_one_letter_code
_entity_poly.pdbx_strand_id
1 'polypeptide(L)'
;MLDDVTNPPLRPPIFNIALHVAFADALAAGLLARTAGDPLALARALVLLPNRRAVTALTEAFVRQLPNAKSGAESGGGLLLPRMVPVGDLDDGGFDRLAAGVDVLLPAVAPLLRRLELARLAGGLPGSDRSAVERLRLGDALGEVLDALLAEEIEPEALRAAADGQDLADHWQKTLAFLELIIAVWPEARTGHGGTEGATRLAALIDATIARWQVAPPTGLVVAAGLANPTPALVRLLGAVLHLPQGLVVLSGLDDDLSDAGMARWDAIPISSAEGGRDDPGHPQWPLKKLLAALGLERADVQPWPAHGGKLDGPPERAAALLAALAPAAAVTAPPPPPPAAIDGLALAECATAAEEAQVVALALREALERTGERAALITPDPLLARRVAAHCRRWGIAIDSSAGQPLLLTPPGALALALVEAMAEDFVPARLLAVLKHSLVRTDDAAFAAGVRLADIALRGVRPPPGLDAAGEALDRWANDTTARAARFAATLARWWQDLAPALEQLDGLRQRSAISLPDLMQALRDAMTALAGDGAWAGPDGRQLAALVAEIELHGALFGSLRPDEAPALLATLMAGSSVRVPGQGHPRLAILGPVEAQLTRADTLVLAGLNEATWPGRPSPDPWLAPAIRRALGLPGTARAQGLAAQ
;
A
#
# COMPACT_ATOMS: atom_id res chain seq x y z
N MET A 1 18.60 -56.81 -27.88
CA MET A 1 17.97 -55.58 -28.29
C MET A 1 16.79 -55.36 -27.34
N LEU A 2 16.99 -54.64 -26.28
CA LEU A 2 15.95 -54.20 -25.40
C LEU A 2 15.75 -52.72 -25.76
N ASP A 3 14.59 -52.44 -26.35
CA ASP A 3 14.17 -51.07 -26.70
C ASP A 3 14.14 -50.23 -25.45
N ASP A 4 14.97 -49.19 -25.47
CA ASP A 4 15.02 -48.11 -24.50
C ASP A 4 13.73 -47.30 -24.67
N VAL A 5 12.70 -47.63 -23.90
CA VAL A 5 11.50 -46.82 -23.79
C VAL A 5 11.90 -45.58 -23.00
N THR A 6 12.45 -44.60 -23.71
CA THR A 6 12.64 -43.25 -23.18
C THR A 6 11.28 -42.70 -22.80
N ASN A 7 10.96 -42.73 -21.49
CA ASN A 7 9.88 -41.94 -20.93
C ASN A 7 10.12 -40.47 -21.40
N PRO A 8 9.12 -39.82 -21.99
CA PRO A 8 9.29 -38.40 -22.33
C PRO A 8 9.67 -37.64 -21.06
N PRO A 9 10.60 -36.69 -21.13
CA PRO A 9 10.99 -35.91 -19.96
C PRO A 9 9.74 -35.38 -19.27
N LEU A 10 9.61 -35.67 -17.97
CA LEU A 10 8.50 -35.21 -17.16
C LEU A 10 8.46 -33.67 -17.28
N ARG A 11 7.39 -33.13 -17.85
CA ARG A 11 7.22 -31.69 -17.98
C ARG A 11 7.25 -31.07 -16.58
N PRO A 12 7.89 -29.90 -16.40
CA PRO A 12 7.93 -29.24 -15.12
C PRO A 12 6.51 -28.93 -14.61
N PRO A 13 6.23 -29.01 -13.31
CA PRO A 13 4.91 -28.80 -12.74
C PRO A 13 4.56 -27.30 -12.64
N ILE A 14 4.68 -26.61 -13.77
CA ILE A 14 4.34 -25.20 -13.93
C ILE A 14 3.12 -25.04 -14.84
N PHE A 15 2.19 -24.21 -14.39
CA PHE A 15 0.90 -24.02 -15.05
C PHE A 15 0.59 -22.53 -15.23
N ASN A 16 -0.27 -22.20 -16.20
CA ASN A 16 -0.82 -20.87 -16.40
C ASN A 16 -2.35 -20.88 -16.33
N ILE A 17 -2.92 -19.91 -15.62
CA ILE A 17 -4.32 -19.55 -15.71
C ILE A 17 -4.41 -18.35 -16.63
N ALA A 18 -5.09 -18.49 -17.78
CA ALA A 18 -5.18 -17.47 -18.81
C ALA A 18 -5.87 -16.18 -18.32
N LEU A 19 -5.58 -15.05 -18.95
CA LEU A 19 -6.08 -13.71 -18.54
C LEU A 19 -7.62 -13.62 -18.46
N HIS A 20 -8.35 -14.32 -19.34
CA HIS A 20 -9.80 -14.29 -19.36
C HIS A 20 -10.46 -15.14 -18.26
N VAL A 21 -9.70 -16.04 -17.63
CA VAL A 21 -10.19 -16.96 -16.60
C VAL A 21 -10.11 -16.30 -15.22
N ALA A 22 -11.13 -16.50 -14.39
CA ALA A 22 -11.15 -16.00 -13.01
C ALA A 22 -10.15 -16.79 -12.16
N PHE A 23 -8.98 -16.22 -11.93
CA PHE A 23 -7.80 -16.88 -11.34
C PHE A 23 -8.13 -17.65 -10.05
N ALA A 24 -8.74 -16.98 -9.05
CA ALA A 24 -9.02 -17.59 -7.76
C ALA A 24 -10.02 -18.76 -7.87
N ASP A 25 -11.03 -18.62 -8.75
CA ASP A 25 -12.04 -19.66 -8.96
C ASP A 25 -11.45 -20.87 -9.67
N ALA A 26 -10.65 -20.67 -10.71
CA ALA A 26 -9.96 -21.73 -11.43
C ALA A 26 -8.95 -22.45 -10.52
N LEU A 27 -8.19 -21.68 -9.73
CA LEU A 27 -7.24 -22.23 -8.77
C LEU A 27 -7.96 -23.10 -7.73
N ALA A 28 -9.05 -22.61 -7.13
CA ALA A 28 -9.84 -23.36 -6.15
C ALA A 28 -10.43 -24.65 -6.75
N ALA A 29 -11.02 -24.57 -7.95
CA ALA A 29 -11.59 -25.71 -8.64
C ALA A 29 -10.51 -26.79 -8.95
N GLY A 30 -9.34 -26.37 -9.45
CA GLY A 30 -8.26 -27.30 -9.75
C GLY A 30 -7.63 -27.93 -8.50
N LEU A 31 -7.54 -27.19 -7.38
CA LEU A 31 -7.08 -27.73 -6.10
C LEU A 31 -8.08 -28.76 -5.54
N LEU A 32 -9.38 -28.46 -5.59
CA LEU A 32 -10.42 -29.40 -5.19
C LEU A 32 -10.39 -30.67 -6.03
N ALA A 33 -10.24 -30.55 -7.35
CA ALA A 33 -10.15 -31.71 -8.24
C ALA A 33 -8.92 -32.58 -7.94
N ARG A 34 -7.76 -31.99 -7.66
CA ARG A 34 -6.52 -32.70 -7.31
C ARG A 34 -6.56 -33.40 -5.95
N THR A 35 -7.40 -32.92 -5.04
CA THR A 35 -7.53 -33.46 -3.68
C THR A 35 -8.81 -34.26 -3.46
N ALA A 36 -9.60 -34.51 -4.50
CA ALA A 36 -10.92 -35.18 -4.41
C ALA A 36 -10.90 -36.61 -3.84
N GLY A 37 -9.74 -37.28 -3.90
CA GLY A 37 -9.59 -38.65 -3.38
C GLY A 37 -9.31 -38.75 -1.87
N ASP A 38 -8.97 -37.65 -1.19
CA ASP A 38 -8.68 -37.60 0.25
C ASP A 38 -9.28 -36.32 0.85
N PRO A 39 -10.29 -36.40 1.71
CA PRO A 39 -10.94 -35.24 2.33
C PRO A 39 -10.01 -34.35 3.14
N LEU A 40 -8.87 -34.87 3.62
CA LEU A 40 -7.89 -34.12 4.39
C LEU A 40 -6.69 -33.63 3.54
N ALA A 41 -6.60 -34.04 2.28
CA ALA A 41 -5.46 -33.65 1.42
C ALA A 41 -5.43 -32.13 1.22
N LEU A 42 -6.60 -31.49 1.02
CA LEU A 42 -6.70 -30.03 0.91
C LEU A 42 -6.27 -29.33 2.20
N ALA A 43 -6.68 -29.81 3.36
CA ALA A 43 -6.30 -29.23 4.66
C ALA A 43 -4.79 -29.32 4.95
N ARG A 44 -4.13 -30.34 4.38
CA ARG A 44 -2.67 -30.51 4.49
C ARG A 44 -1.90 -29.73 3.43
N ALA A 45 -2.58 -29.16 2.44
CA ALA A 45 -1.95 -28.39 1.39
C ALA A 45 -1.47 -27.02 1.91
N LEU A 46 -0.36 -26.56 1.35
CA LEU A 46 0.21 -25.23 1.55
C LEU A 46 0.06 -24.44 0.25
N VAL A 47 -0.56 -23.27 0.32
CA VAL A 47 -0.71 -22.36 -0.83
C VAL A 47 0.01 -21.06 -0.52
N LEU A 48 1.05 -20.76 -1.29
CA LEU A 48 1.80 -19.51 -1.23
C LEU A 48 1.18 -18.52 -2.21
N LEU A 49 0.82 -17.35 -1.72
CA LEU A 49 0.10 -16.30 -2.47
C LEU A 49 0.84 -14.96 -2.35
N PRO A 50 0.65 -14.02 -3.27
CA PRO A 50 1.38 -12.76 -3.24
C PRO A 50 1.05 -11.87 -2.03
N ASN A 51 -0.21 -11.80 -1.62
CA ASN A 51 -0.69 -10.91 -0.56
C ASN A 51 -1.96 -11.45 0.14
N ARG A 52 -2.40 -10.77 1.21
CA ARG A 52 -3.61 -11.13 1.97
C ARG A 52 -4.90 -11.03 1.16
N ARG A 53 -4.97 -10.14 0.16
CA ARG A 53 -6.14 -10.05 -0.72
C ARG A 53 -6.31 -11.30 -1.57
N ALA A 54 -5.21 -11.84 -2.10
CA ALA A 54 -5.23 -13.11 -2.81
C ALA A 54 -5.69 -14.26 -1.90
N VAL A 55 -5.30 -14.26 -0.62
CA VAL A 55 -5.80 -15.21 0.39
C VAL A 55 -7.31 -15.08 0.56
N THR A 56 -7.83 -13.85 0.70
CA THR A 56 -9.27 -13.60 0.81
C THR A 56 -10.01 -14.02 -0.45
N ALA A 57 -9.51 -13.65 -1.63
CA ALA A 57 -10.12 -14.00 -2.91
C ALA A 57 -10.18 -15.52 -3.12
N LEU A 58 -9.13 -16.25 -2.76
CA LEU A 58 -9.09 -17.71 -2.85
C LEU A 58 -10.02 -18.36 -1.81
N THR A 59 -10.09 -17.82 -0.58
CA THR A 59 -11.03 -18.28 0.45
C THR A 59 -12.47 -18.16 -0.05
N GLU A 60 -12.83 -17.02 -0.62
CA GLU A 60 -14.17 -16.80 -1.20
C GLU A 60 -14.44 -17.70 -2.40
N ALA A 61 -13.42 -17.98 -3.22
CA ALA A 61 -13.53 -18.89 -4.34
C ALA A 61 -13.84 -20.33 -3.87
N PHE A 62 -13.18 -20.80 -2.82
CA PHE A 62 -13.53 -22.09 -2.21
C PHE A 62 -14.98 -22.13 -1.72
N VAL A 63 -15.45 -21.06 -1.08
CA VAL A 63 -16.86 -20.96 -0.64
C VAL A 63 -17.82 -21.03 -1.84
N ARG A 64 -17.52 -20.37 -2.95
CA ARG A 64 -18.34 -20.42 -4.18
C ARG A 64 -18.39 -21.80 -4.82
N GLN A 65 -17.36 -22.63 -4.64
CA GLN A 65 -17.28 -23.97 -5.19
C GLN A 65 -18.04 -25.03 -4.35
N LEU A 66 -18.48 -24.68 -3.14
CA LEU A 66 -19.25 -25.62 -2.31
C LEU A 66 -20.62 -25.92 -2.96
N PRO A 67 -21.00 -27.22 -3.08
CA PRO A 67 -22.25 -27.64 -3.79
C PRO A 67 -23.52 -27.01 -3.23
N ASN A 68 -23.56 -26.71 -1.94
CA ASN A 68 -24.73 -26.20 -1.22
C ASN A 68 -24.85 -24.68 -1.16
N ALA A 69 -23.84 -23.92 -1.62
CA ALA A 69 -23.95 -22.47 -1.72
C ALA A 69 -25.05 -21.99 -2.68
N LYS A 70 -25.49 -22.89 -3.59
CA LYS A 70 -26.50 -22.60 -4.61
C LYS A 70 -27.94 -22.99 -4.22
N SER A 71 -28.17 -23.80 -3.17
CA SER A 71 -29.47 -24.42 -2.90
C SER A 71 -30.14 -24.00 -1.59
N GLY A 72 -29.56 -23.17 -0.76
CA GLY A 72 -30.19 -22.75 0.51
C GLY A 72 -30.53 -23.90 1.49
N ALA A 73 -30.04 -25.10 1.24
CA ALA A 73 -30.34 -26.27 2.07
C ALA A 73 -29.38 -26.32 3.26
N GLU A 74 -29.92 -26.49 4.46
CA GLU A 74 -29.25 -26.53 5.76
C GLU A 74 -28.28 -27.71 6.00
N SER A 75 -27.85 -28.40 4.97
CA SER A 75 -26.88 -29.50 5.09
C SER A 75 -25.47 -28.97 5.07
N GLY A 76 -24.93 -28.65 6.26
CA GLY A 76 -23.62 -28.08 6.50
C GLY A 76 -22.46 -28.99 6.10
N GLY A 77 -22.10 -29.00 4.82
CA GLY A 77 -20.80 -29.51 4.38
C GLY A 77 -19.72 -28.47 4.69
N GLY A 78 -18.93 -28.67 5.74
CA GLY A 78 -17.74 -27.86 6.03
C GLY A 78 -16.59 -28.25 5.11
N LEU A 79 -15.83 -27.28 4.59
CA LEU A 79 -14.57 -27.50 3.88
C LEU A 79 -13.40 -27.07 4.77
N LEU A 80 -12.46 -27.96 4.98
CA LEU A 80 -11.20 -27.60 5.63
C LEU A 80 -10.28 -26.96 4.58
N LEU A 81 -10.06 -25.68 4.72
CA LEU A 81 -9.22 -24.90 3.80
C LEU A 81 -7.74 -25.27 3.90
N PRO A 82 -6.98 -25.11 2.81
CA PRO A 82 -5.53 -25.25 2.85
C PRO A 82 -4.90 -24.15 3.72
N ARG A 83 -3.69 -24.39 4.19
CA ARG A 83 -2.90 -23.33 4.78
C ARG A 83 -2.48 -22.35 3.69
N MET A 84 -3.00 -21.13 3.72
CA MET A 84 -2.66 -20.06 2.79
C MET A 84 -1.70 -19.07 3.44
N VAL A 85 -0.60 -18.77 2.77
CA VAL A 85 0.47 -17.90 3.30
C VAL A 85 0.78 -16.80 2.29
N PRO A 86 0.59 -15.52 2.64
CA PRO A 86 1.03 -14.40 1.82
C PRO A 86 2.55 -14.24 1.91
N VAL A 87 3.25 -14.34 0.78
CA VAL A 87 4.73 -14.27 0.73
C VAL A 87 5.23 -12.84 0.93
N GLY A 88 4.50 -11.84 0.42
CA GLY A 88 4.88 -10.43 0.50
C GLY A 88 4.52 -9.73 1.82
N ASP A 89 3.87 -10.40 2.75
CA ASP A 89 3.36 -9.81 3.99
C ASP A 89 4.09 -10.41 5.21
N LEU A 90 5.15 -9.72 5.65
CA LEU A 90 6.00 -10.17 6.76
C LEU A 90 5.36 -9.98 8.13
N ASP A 91 4.34 -9.12 8.25
CA ASP A 91 3.72 -8.76 9.54
C ASP A 91 2.84 -9.88 10.11
N ASP A 92 2.45 -10.85 9.27
CA ASP A 92 1.49 -11.90 9.65
C ASP A 92 2.13 -13.10 10.36
N GLY A 93 3.46 -13.18 10.43
CA GLY A 93 4.18 -14.33 10.99
C GLY A 93 3.83 -15.67 10.31
N GLY A 94 3.10 -15.63 9.21
CA GLY A 94 2.70 -16.81 8.44
C GLY A 94 3.89 -17.52 7.85
N PHE A 95 4.81 -16.75 7.27
CA PHE A 95 6.04 -17.27 6.68
C PHE A 95 7.06 -17.66 7.75
N ASP A 96 7.14 -16.97 8.89
CA ASP A 96 7.98 -17.35 10.03
C ASP A 96 7.71 -18.77 10.51
N ARG A 97 6.44 -19.19 10.53
CA ARG A 97 6.05 -20.53 10.90
C ARG A 97 6.47 -21.60 9.89
N LEU A 98 6.74 -21.22 8.63
CA LEU A 98 7.33 -22.13 7.63
C LEU A 98 8.82 -22.31 7.87
N ALA A 99 9.52 -21.27 8.28
CA ALA A 99 10.94 -21.27 8.60
C ALA A 99 11.23 -21.73 10.06
N ALA A 100 10.22 -22.10 10.84
CA ALA A 100 10.37 -22.47 12.27
C ALA A 100 11.40 -23.60 12.47
N GLY A 101 12.35 -23.40 13.38
CA GLY A 101 13.46 -24.31 13.65
C GLY A 101 14.82 -23.80 13.15
N VAL A 102 14.86 -22.68 12.47
CA VAL A 102 16.08 -21.93 12.15
C VAL A 102 16.33 -20.90 13.24
N ASP A 103 17.58 -20.77 13.67
CA ASP A 103 18.01 -19.84 14.71
C ASP A 103 17.49 -18.42 14.44
N VAL A 104 17.15 -17.76 15.53
CA VAL A 104 16.44 -16.48 15.65
C VAL A 104 16.77 -15.49 14.53
N LEU A 105 15.93 -15.44 13.50
CA LEU A 105 15.98 -14.32 12.56
C LEU A 105 15.47 -13.08 13.28
N LEU A 106 16.27 -12.01 13.23
CA LEU A 106 15.87 -10.73 13.81
C LEU A 106 14.54 -10.24 13.20
N PRO A 107 13.67 -9.59 13.98
CA PRO A 107 12.45 -9.02 13.45
C PRO A 107 12.76 -7.93 12.41
N ALA A 108 11.80 -7.63 11.55
CA ALA A 108 11.90 -6.47 10.68
C ALA A 108 11.94 -5.19 11.55
N VAL A 109 12.75 -4.23 11.13
CA VAL A 109 12.81 -2.90 11.75
C VAL A 109 11.43 -2.24 11.67
N ALA A 110 11.00 -1.61 12.77
CA ALA A 110 9.75 -0.84 12.78
C ALA A 110 9.77 0.23 11.67
N PRO A 111 8.72 0.30 10.83
CA PRO A 111 8.72 1.17 9.65
C PRO A 111 8.98 2.64 9.98
N LEU A 112 8.40 3.16 11.07
CA LEU A 112 8.60 4.55 11.47
C LEU A 112 10.04 4.80 11.97
N LEU A 113 10.59 3.89 12.76
CA LEU A 113 11.99 3.96 13.21
C LEU A 113 12.93 4.07 12.01
N ARG A 114 12.78 3.16 11.05
CA ARG A 114 13.54 3.16 9.79
C ARG A 114 13.41 4.50 9.05
N ARG A 115 12.19 4.98 8.90
CA ARG A 115 11.86 6.22 8.19
C ARG A 115 12.53 7.44 8.82
N LEU A 116 12.48 7.56 10.16
CA LEU A 116 13.09 8.68 10.88
C LEU A 116 14.61 8.64 10.83
N GLU A 117 15.22 7.46 10.88
CA GLU A 117 16.66 7.31 10.74
C GLU A 117 17.17 7.64 9.34
N LEU A 118 16.48 7.15 8.29
CA LEU A 118 16.82 7.49 6.92
C LEU A 118 16.66 8.99 6.66
N ALA A 119 15.64 9.62 7.23
CA ALA A 119 15.45 11.07 7.15
C ALA A 119 16.60 11.84 7.85
N ARG A 120 17.10 11.34 8.98
CA ARG A 120 18.27 11.90 9.67
C ARG A 120 19.53 11.80 8.81
N LEU A 121 19.78 10.62 8.23
CA LEU A 121 20.94 10.39 7.36
C LEU A 121 20.87 11.25 6.11
N ALA A 122 19.73 11.30 5.43
CA ALA A 122 19.53 12.16 4.26
C ALA A 122 19.69 13.66 4.58
N GLY A 123 19.32 14.07 5.78
CA GLY A 123 19.51 15.44 6.28
C GLY A 123 20.97 15.81 6.54
N GLY A 124 21.86 14.84 6.76
CA GLY A 124 23.28 15.04 6.99
C GLY A 124 24.12 15.30 5.74
N LEU A 125 23.53 15.23 4.55
CA LEU A 125 24.26 15.56 3.31
C LEU A 125 24.71 17.03 3.29
N PRO A 126 25.97 17.32 2.92
CA PRO A 126 26.50 18.69 2.88
C PRO A 126 25.70 19.59 1.92
N GLY A 127 25.48 20.84 2.33
CA GLY A 127 25.07 21.90 1.41
C GLY A 127 23.63 22.34 1.42
N SER A 128 22.82 21.99 2.43
CA SER A 128 21.45 22.53 2.49
C SER A 128 20.90 22.64 3.91
N ASP A 129 20.30 23.78 4.18
CA ASP A 129 19.37 24.00 5.30
C ASP A 129 18.00 23.45 4.88
N ARG A 130 17.85 22.10 4.95
CA ARG A 130 16.63 21.39 4.51
C ARG A 130 15.57 21.45 5.60
N SER A 131 14.35 21.75 5.20
CA SER A 131 13.20 21.67 6.09
C SER A 131 12.97 20.24 6.60
N ALA A 132 12.26 20.11 7.73
CA ALA A 132 11.94 18.81 8.32
C ALA A 132 11.18 17.89 7.33
N VAL A 133 10.29 18.44 6.53
CA VAL A 133 9.53 17.68 5.49
C VAL A 133 10.44 17.22 4.36
N GLU A 134 11.38 18.06 3.91
CA GLU A 134 12.33 17.67 2.86
C GLU A 134 13.26 16.55 3.33
N ARG A 135 13.74 16.62 4.57
CA ARG A 135 14.52 15.52 5.17
C ARG A 135 13.74 14.21 5.18
N LEU A 136 12.45 14.28 5.56
CA LEU A 136 11.60 13.09 5.59
C LEU A 136 11.35 12.53 4.18
N ARG A 137 11.04 13.38 3.19
CA ARG A 137 10.84 12.96 1.79
C ARG A 137 12.09 12.35 1.16
N LEU A 138 13.25 12.92 1.43
CA LEU A 138 14.52 12.35 0.98
C LEU A 138 14.81 11.01 1.65
N GLY A 139 14.48 10.88 2.95
CA GLY A 139 14.57 9.62 3.67
C GLY A 139 13.62 8.56 3.10
N ASP A 140 12.39 8.94 2.76
CA ASP A 140 11.43 8.05 2.10
C ASP A 140 11.97 7.55 0.74
N ALA A 141 12.47 8.46 -0.10
CA ALA A 141 13.08 8.10 -1.39
C ALA A 141 14.35 7.25 -1.23
N LEU A 142 15.16 7.50 -0.19
CA LEU A 142 16.31 6.65 0.14
C LEU A 142 15.85 5.23 0.54
N GLY A 143 14.77 5.15 1.32
CA GLY A 143 14.16 3.88 1.69
C GLY A 143 13.71 3.06 0.49
N GLU A 144 13.05 3.69 -0.48
CA GLU A 144 12.62 3.04 -1.73
C GLU A 144 13.81 2.50 -2.55
N VAL A 145 14.89 3.27 -2.62
CA VAL A 145 16.12 2.81 -3.30
C VAL A 145 16.77 1.64 -2.58
N LEU A 146 16.89 1.72 -1.25
CA LEU A 146 17.43 0.62 -0.45
C LEU A 146 16.57 -0.64 -0.59
N ASP A 147 15.24 -0.52 -0.56
CA ASP A 147 14.34 -1.65 -0.76
C ASP A 147 14.54 -2.31 -2.13
N ALA A 148 14.70 -1.49 -3.19
CA ALA A 148 14.97 -2.00 -4.53
C ALA A 148 16.32 -2.73 -4.62
N LEU A 149 17.38 -2.15 -4.05
CA LEU A 149 18.72 -2.75 -4.06
C LEU A 149 18.78 -4.05 -3.25
N LEU A 150 18.16 -4.06 -2.07
CA LEU A 150 18.13 -5.24 -1.19
C LEU A 150 17.22 -6.35 -1.74
N ALA A 151 16.10 -6.00 -2.37
CA ALA A 151 15.21 -6.98 -2.99
C ALA A 151 15.84 -7.69 -4.19
N GLU A 152 16.69 -6.98 -4.96
CA GLU A 152 17.45 -7.54 -6.07
C GLU A 152 18.83 -8.08 -5.63
N GLU A 153 19.09 -8.09 -4.31
CA GLU A 153 20.35 -8.59 -3.72
C GLU A 153 21.61 -7.96 -4.34
N ILE A 154 21.54 -6.63 -4.62
CA ILE A 154 22.63 -5.87 -5.26
C ILE A 154 23.69 -5.51 -4.22
N GLU A 155 24.89 -6.04 -4.43
CA GLU A 155 26.04 -5.76 -3.59
C GLU A 155 26.67 -4.38 -3.88
N PRO A 156 27.37 -3.75 -2.90
CA PRO A 156 28.01 -2.45 -3.09
C PRO A 156 28.99 -2.41 -4.27
N GLU A 157 29.67 -3.52 -4.56
CA GLU A 157 30.60 -3.66 -5.67
C GLU A 157 29.90 -3.54 -7.04
N ALA A 158 28.70 -4.09 -7.17
CA ALA A 158 27.89 -3.99 -8.38
C ALA A 158 27.44 -2.54 -8.61
N LEU A 159 27.12 -1.81 -7.54
CA LEU A 159 26.78 -0.40 -7.63
C LEU A 159 27.95 0.46 -8.14
N ARG A 160 29.19 0.19 -7.67
CA ARG A 160 30.40 0.84 -8.18
C ARG A 160 30.64 0.53 -9.65
N ALA A 161 30.57 -0.75 -10.00
CA ALA A 161 30.76 -1.20 -11.38
C ALA A 161 29.74 -0.58 -12.34
N ALA A 162 28.49 -0.38 -11.91
CA ALA A 162 27.44 0.28 -12.70
C ALA A 162 27.71 1.78 -12.93
N ALA A 163 28.50 2.41 -12.07
CA ALA A 163 28.91 3.81 -12.20
C ALA A 163 30.20 3.99 -13.01
N ASP A 164 31.05 2.96 -13.06
CA ASP A 164 32.32 3.02 -13.80
C ASP A 164 32.05 3.24 -15.31
N GLY A 165 32.76 4.23 -15.87
CA GLY A 165 32.61 4.60 -17.27
C GLY A 165 31.38 5.47 -17.60
N GLN A 166 30.57 5.85 -16.61
CA GLN A 166 29.48 6.82 -16.78
C GLN A 166 30.01 8.24 -16.58
N ASP A 167 29.71 9.14 -17.54
CA ASP A 167 29.98 10.58 -17.37
C ASP A 167 28.90 11.19 -16.47
N LEU A 168 29.10 11.04 -15.13
CA LEU A 168 28.15 11.48 -14.13
C LEU A 168 28.48 12.90 -13.66
N ALA A 169 27.46 13.75 -13.63
CA ALA A 169 27.59 15.08 -13.01
C ALA A 169 27.99 14.96 -11.53
N ASP A 170 28.72 15.98 -11.02
CA ASP A 170 29.30 16.00 -9.66
C ASP A 170 28.31 15.64 -8.55
N HIS A 171 27.04 16.05 -8.67
CA HIS A 171 26.04 15.74 -7.66
C HIS A 171 25.71 14.24 -7.60
N TRP A 172 25.70 13.54 -8.75
CA TRP A 172 25.51 12.10 -8.81
C TRP A 172 26.69 11.32 -8.23
N GLN A 173 27.90 11.78 -8.44
CA GLN A 173 29.11 11.17 -7.84
C GLN A 173 29.05 11.25 -6.30
N LYS A 174 28.64 12.42 -5.75
CA LYS A 174 28.46 12.60 -4.30
C LYS A 174 27.33 11.73 -3.74
N THR A 175 26.24 11.63 -4.47
CA THR A 175 25.09 10.80 -4.07
C THR A 175 25.44 9.33 -4.09
N LEU A 176 26.19 8.87 -5.09
CA LEU A 176 26.67 7.50 -5.19
C LEU A 176 27.60 7.13 -4.03
N ALA A 177 28.59 7.98 -3.72
CA ALA A 177 29.49 7.76 -2.59
C ALA A 177 28.72 7.68 -1.25
N PHE A 178 27.66 8.47 -1.10
CA PHE A 178 26.77 8.38 0.05
C PHE A 178 25.99 7.06 0.10
N LEU A 179 25.44 6.61 -1.04
CA LEU A 179 24.73 5.34 -1.12
C LEU A 179 25.65 4.15 -0.82
N GLU A 180 26.86 4.15 -1.33
CA GLU A 180 27.87 3.12 -1.02
C GLU A 180 28.14 3.03 0.48
N LEU A 181 28.33 4.19 1.12
CA LEU A 181 28.53 4.26 2.57
C LEU A 181 27.31 3.71 3.31
N ILE A 182 26.10 4.10 2.89
CA ILE A 182 24.87 3.62 3.53
C ILE A 182 24.73 2.11 3.38
N ILE A 183 24.90 1.56 2.18
CA ILE A 183 24.76 0.11 1.94
C ILE A 183 25.80 -0.68 2.75
N ALA A 184 27.01 -0.15 2.91
CA ALA A 184 28.07 -0.82 3.68
C ALA A 184 27.83 -0.77 5.21
N VAL A 185 27.34 0.37 5.73
CA VAL A 185 27.23 0.60 7.19
C VAL A 185 25.84 0.25 7.73
N TRP A 186 24.81 0.38 6.90
CA TRP A 186 23.41 0.23 7.31
C TRP A 186 23.05 -1.15 7.89
N PRO A 187 23.50 -2.29 7.34
CA PRO A 187 23.21 -3.61 7.90
C PRO A 187 23.76 -3.78 9.33
N GLU A 188 24.98 -3.29 9.59
CA GLU A 188 25.60 -3.36 10.92
C GLU A 188 24.87 -2.45 11.93
N ALA A 189 24.52 -1.22 11.51
CA ALA A 189 23.74 -0.30 12.34
C ALA A 189 22.38 -0.91 12.72
N ARG A 190 21.73 -1.65 11.82
CA ARG A 190 20.45 -2.33 12.08
C ARG A 190 20.59 -3.48 13.07
N THR A 191 21.60 -4.32 12.90
CA THR A 191 21.87 -5.45 13.82
C THR A 191 22.12 -4.94 15.23
N GLY A 192 22.82 -3.83 15.37
CA GLY A 192 23.03 -3.15 16.66
C GLY A 192 21.74 -2.66 17.35
N HIS A 193 20.66 -2.41 16.59
CA HIS A 193 19.33 -2.05 17.12
C HIS A 193 18.36 -3.24 17.19
N GLY A 194 18.83 -4.48 16.99
CA GLY A 194 18.04 -5.71 17.13
C GLY A 194 16.99 -5.94 16.02
N GLY A 195 17.17 -5.31 14.85
CA GLY A 195 16.29 -5.47 13.70
C GLY A 195 17.03 -5.68 12.39
N THR A 196 16.33 -6.10 11.34
CA THR A 196 16.85 -6.25 9.98
C THR A 196 15.90 -5.64 8.96
N GLU A 197 16.39 -5.37 7.75
CA GLU A 197 15.58 -4.86 6.65
C GLU A 197 14.54 -5.89 6.19
N GLY A 198 13.34 -5.42 5.80
CA GLY A 198 12.24 -6.29 5.40
C GLY A 198 12.59 -7.21 4.23
N ALA A 199 13.22 -6.67 3.18
CA ALA A 199 13.65 -7.45 2.01
C ALA A 199 14.69 -8.51 2.38
N THR A 200 15.70 -8.15 3.17
CA THR A 200 16.73 -9.08 3.66
C THR A 200 16.12 -10.16 4.54
N ARG A 201 15.16 -9.80 5.41
CA ARG A 201 14.46 -10.76 6.24
C ARG A 201 13.64 -11.74 5.41
N LEU A 202 12.93 -11.26 4.40
CA LEU A 202 12.17 -12.12 3.49
C LEU A 202 13.08 -13.11 2.77
N ALA A 203 14.19 -12.65 2.22
CA ALA A 203 15.17 -13.52 1.56
C ALA A 203 15.69 -14.61 2.53
N ALA A 204 16.07 -14.22 3.75
CA ALA A 204 16.53 -15.16 4.77
C ALA A 204 15.46 -16.18 5.19
N LEU A 205 14.19 -15.77 5.32
CA LEU A 205 13.07 -16.67 5.60
C LEU A 205 12.82 -17.66 4.47
N ILE A 206 12.94 -17.21 3.23
CA ILE A 206 12.83 -18.06 2.03
C ILE A 206 13.95 -19.09 2.05
N ASP A 207 15.20 -18.67 2.21
CA ASP A 207 16.36 -19.56 2.21
C ASP A 207 16.29 -20.57 3.36
N ALA A 208 15.87 -20.16 4.55
CA ALA A 208 15.62 -21.05 5.68
C ALA A 208 14.50 -22.06 5.39
N THR A 209 13.44 -21.65 4.72
CA THR A 209 12.34 -22.53 4.31
C THR A 209 12.84 -23.57 3.29
N ILE A 210 13.62 -23.15 2.30
CA ILE A 210 14.23 -24.02 1.29
C ILE A 210 15.15 -25.04 1.95
N ALA A 211 16.05 -24.60 2.84
CA ALA A 211 16.96 -25.49 3.57
C ALA A 211 16.19 -26.53 4.39
N ARG A 212 15.11 -26.15 5.05
CA ARG A 212 14.22 -27.07 5.75
C ARG A 212 13.58 -28.09 4.81
N TRP A 213 13.08 -27.67 3.65
CA TRP A 213 12.44 -28.57 2.69
C TRP A 213 13.44 -29.56 2.06
N GLN A 214 14.73 -29.20 1.96
CA GLN A 214 15.78 -30.13 1.53
C GLN A 214 15.99 -31.25 2.54
N VAL A 215 15.86 -30.98 3.84
CA VAL A 215 16.05 -31.99 4.91
C VAL A 215 14.74 -32.77 5.16
N ALA A 216 13.60 -32.07 5.17
CA ALA A 216 12.29 -32.65 5.47
C ALA A 216 11.25 -32.08 4.49
N PRO A 217 11.14 -32.63 3.28
CA PRO A 217 10.20 -32.16 2.28
C PRO A 217 8.75 -32.31 2.77
N PRO A 218 7.87 -31.33 2.45
CA PRO A 218 6.45 -31.43 2.75
C PRO A 218 5.83 -32.68 2.10
N THR A 219 5.01 -33.40 2.87
CA THR A 219 4.31 -34.60 2.38
C THR A 219 3.01 -34.27 1.65
N GLY A 220 2.49 -33.05 1.82
CA GLY A 220 1.29 -32.55 1.17
C GLY A 220 1.59 -31.69 -0.05
N LEU A 221 0.53 -31.31 -0.75
CA LEU A 221 0.61 -30.43 -1.90
C LEU A 221 1.15 -29.04 -1.51
N VAL A 222 2.13 -28.53 -2.23
CA VAL A 222 2.67 -27.17 -2.08
C VAL A 222 2.44 -26.42 -3.39
N VAL A 223 1.70 -25.33 -3.33
CA VAL A 223 1.32 -24.54 -4.50
C VAL A 223 1.80 -23.11 -4.34
N ALA A 224 2.61 -22.62 -5.25
CA ALA A 224 2.96 -21.21 -5.37
C ALA A 224 2.12 -20.60 -6.50
N ALA A 225 1.18 -19.70 -6.17
CA ALA A 225 0.19 -19.23 -7.12
C ALA A 225 0.13 -17.71 -7.22
N GLY A 226 0.13 -17.19 -8.46
CA GLY A 226 0.03 -15.76 -8.75
C GLY A 226 1.27 -14.93 -8.37
N LEU A 227 2.40 -15.59 -8.12
CA LEU A 227 3.67 -14.95 -7.81
C LEU A 227 4.42 -14.69 -9.13
N ALA A 228 4.52 -13.43 -9.55
CA ALA A 228 5.09 -13.04 -10.84
C ALA A 228 6.34 -12.14 -10.72
N ASN A 229 6.65 -11.61 -9.54
CA ASN A 229 7.79 -10.72 -9.35
C ASN A 229 9.12 -11.53 -9.38
N PRO A 230 10.03 -11.29 -10.33
CA PRO A 230 11.23 -12.10 -10.54
C PRO A 230 12.42 -11.71 -9.64
N THR A 231 12.19 -11.34 -8.35
CA THR A 231 13.30 -11.11 -7.41
C THR A 231 14.10 -12.39 -7.15
N PRO A 232 15.43 -12.33 -6.91
CA PRO A 232 16.27 -13.51 -6.72
C PRO A 232 15.74 -14.47 -5.66
N ALA A 233 15.33 -13.96 -4.50
CA ALA A 233 14.76 -14.78 -3.43
C ALA A 233 13.49 -15.51 -3.87
N LEU A 234 12.59 -14.84 -4.59
CA LEU A 234 11.36 -15.46 -5.10
C LEU A 234 11.65 -16.52 -6.17
N VAL A 235 12.61 -16.26 -7.06
CA VAL A 235 13.05 -17.25 -8.06
C VAL A 235 13.57 -18.52 -7.36
N ARG A 236 14.37 -18.36 -6.30
CA ARG A 236 14.84 -19.52 -5.49
C ARG A 236 13.67 -20.28 -4.87
N LEU A 237 12.69 -19.56 -4.30
CA LEU A 237 11.49 -20.19 -3.72
C LEU A 237 10.69 -20.98 -4.75
N LEU A 238 10.41 -20.40 -5.90
CA LEU A 238 9.66 -21.05 -6.97
C LEU A 238 10.43 -22.24 -7.55
N GLY A 239 11.75 -22.10 -7.74
CA GLY A 239 12.63 -23.20 -8.11
C GLY A 239 12.56 -24.36 -7.11
N ALA A 240 12.61 -24.06 -5.81
CA ALA A 240 12.49 -25.09 -4.77
C ALA A 240 11.10 -25.78 -4.82
N VAL A 241 10.01 -25.02 -5.00
CA VAL A 241 8.67 -25.59 -5.14
C VAL A 241 8.58 -26.54 -6.34
N LEU A 242 9.14 -26.18 -7.49
CA LEU A 242 9.15 -27.02 -8.69
C LEU A 242 9.89 -28.37 -8.47
N HIS A 243 10.85 -28.41 -7.53
CA HIS A 243 11.59 -29.62 -7.20
C HIS A 243 10.96 -30.48 -6.08
N LEU A 244 9.89 -29.99 -5.43
CA LEU A 244 9.18 -30.79 -4.44
C LEU A 244 8.39 -31.93 -5.10
N PRO A 245 8.25 -33.10 -4.44
CA PRO A 245 7.48 -34.25 -4.99
C PRO A 245 6.03 -33.91 -5.32
N GLN A 246 5.41 -32.98 -4.58
CA GLN A 246 4.04 -32.49 -4.80
C GLN A 246 4.03 -30.96 -4.89
N GLY A 247 5.04 -30.37 -5.54
CA GLY A 247 5.15 -28.94 -5.77
C GLY A 247 4.46 -28.54 -7.07
N LEU A 248 3.78 -27.38 -7.06
CA LEU A 248 3.16 -26.78 -8.24
C LEU A 248 3.41 -25.28 -8.26
N VAL A 249 3.73 -24.75 -9.43
CA VAL A 249 3.74 -23.29 -9.67
C VAL A 249 2.61 -22.95 -10.63
N VAL A 250 1.77 -21.97 -10.25
CA VAL A 250 0.62 -21.54 -11.05
C VAL A 250 0.76 -20.05 -11.36
N LEU A 251 1.09 -19.74 -12.59
CA LEU A 251 1.22 -18.38 -13.10
C LEU A 251 -0.16 -17.78 -13.41
N SER A 252 -0.24 -16.46 -13.43
CA SER A 252 -1.45 -15.71 -13.78
C SER A 252 -1.21 -14.89 -15.03
N GLY A 253 -1.98 -15.13 -16.09
CA GLY A 253 -2.05 -14.25 -17.24
C GLY A 253 -0.82 -14.26 -18.15
N LEU A 254 -0.04 -15.33 -18.17
CA LEU A 254 1.00 -15.52 -19.19
C LEU A 254 0.35 -15.54 -20.58
N ASP A 255 0.96 -14.85 -21.56
CA ASP A 255 0.61 -14.98 -22.97
C ASP A 255 0.94 -16.41 -23.42
N ASP A 256 -0.07 -17.23 -23.56
CA ASP A 256 0.01 -18.65 -23.97
C ASP A 256 -0.20 -18.87 -25.46
N ASP A 257 -0.30 -17.79 -26.26
CA ASP A 257 -0.38 -17.87 -27.72
C ASP A 257 0.97 -18.29 -28.32
N LEU A 258 1.09 -19.56 -28.68
CA LEU A 258 2.26 -20.14 -29.32
C LEU A 258 2.27 -20.04 -30.85
N SER A 259 1.32 -19.29 -31.44
CA SER A 259 1.35 -18.97 -32.87
C SER A 259 2.56 -18.10 -33.23
N ASP A 260 2.89 -18.02 -34.53
CA ASP A 260 3.98 -17.15 -35.00
C ASP A 260 3.81 -15.69 -34.52
N ALA A 261 2.57 -15.19 -34.49
CA ALA A 261 2.28 -13.85 -34.00
C ALA A 261 2.50 -13.72 -32.49
N GLY A 262 2.08 -14.71 -31.72
CA GLY A 262 2.30 -14.77 -30.28
C GLY A 262 3.78 -14.91 -29.93
N MET A 263 4.53 -15.72 -30.67
CA MET A 263 5.98 -15.84 -30.54
C MET A 263 6.69 -14.52 -30.87
N ALA A 264 6.31 -13.86 -31.95
CA ALA A 264 6.89 -12.57 -32.34
C ALA A 264 6.65 -11.48 -31.26
N ARG A 265 5.44 -11.43 -30.65
CA ARG A 265 5.17 -10.52 -29.52
C ARG A 265 6.06 -10.83 -28.32
N TRP A 266 6.17 -12.10 -27.96
CA TRP A 266 6.98 -12.55 -26.82
C TRP A 266 8.45 -12.24 -27.03
N ASP A 267 9.02 -12.56 -28.21
CA ASP A 267 10.43 -12.35 -28.52
C ASP A 267 10.79 -10.86 -28.55
N ALA A 268 9.85 -10.02 -28.98
CA ALA A 268 10.02 -8.57 -29.01
C ALA A 268 10.10 -7.90 -27.61
N ILE A 269 9.81 -8.64 -26.51
CA ILE A 269 9.98 -8.13 -25.15
C ILE A 269 11.42 -8.36 -24.69
N PRO A 270 12.28 -7.32 -24.59
CA PRO A 270 13.67 -7.50 -24.19
C PRO A 270 13.78 -7.73 -22.67
N ILE A 271 14.59 -8.71 -22.25
CA ILE A 271 14.86 -9.04 -20.83
C ILE A 271 16.34 -8.99 -20.47
N SER A 272 17.23 -8.67 -21.40
CA SER A 272 18.68 -8.63 -21.18
C SER A 272 19.26 -7.31 -21.63
N SER A 273 20.07 -6.69 -20.77
CA SER A 273 20.88 -5.52 -21.10
C SER A 273 22.22 -5.88 -21.74
N ALA A 274 22.61 -7.18 -21.75
CA ALA A 274 23.95 -7.64 -22.16
C ALA A 274 24.27 -7.43 -23.63
N GLU A 275 23.27 -7.26 -24.50
CA GLU A 275 23.43 -7.05 -25.93
C GLU A 275 23.13 -5.61 -26.40
N GLY A 276 23.14 -4.64 -25.49
CA GLY A 276 22.77 -3.26 -25.82
C GLY A 276 21.27 -3.06 -26.11
N GLY A 277 20.46 -4.09 -25.87
CA GLY A 277 19.01 -4.04 -25.95
C GLY A 277 18.44 -3.21 -24.79
N ARG A 278 17.34 -2.53 -25.04
CA ARG A 278 16.59 -1.83 -23.99
C ARG A 278 15.75 -2.86 -23.25
N ASP A 279 16.18 -3.25 -22.05
CA ASP A 279 15.29 -3.94 -21.13
C ASP A 279 13.98 -3.14 -20.97
N ASP A 280 12.82 -3.77 -21.18
CA ASP A 280 11.52 -3.10 -21.11
C ASP A 280 10.66 -3.61 -19.94
N PRO A 281 11.00 -3.19 -18.70
CA PRO A 281 10.23 -3.57 -17.52
C PRO A 281 8.80 -2.98 -17.51
N GLY A 282 8.47 -2.11 -18.45
CA GLY A 282 7.14 -1.53 -18.59
C GLY A 282 6.14 -2.41 -19.35
N HIS A 283 6.54 -3.56 -19.91
CA HIS A 283 5.61 -4.46 -20.57
C HIS A 283 4.97 -5.46 -19.57
N PRO A 284 3.64 -5.70 -19.61
CA PRO A 284 2.95 -6.58 -18.66
C PRO A 284 3.50 -8.01 -18.58
N GLN A 285 4.02 -8.53 -19.69
CA GLN A 285 4.60 -9.87 -19.77
C GLN A 285 6.09 -9.93 -19.38
N TRP A 286 6.73 -8.76 -19.20
CA TRP A 286 8.16 -8.71 -18.86
C TRP A 286 8.51 -9.46 -17.55
N PRO A 287 7.76 -9.31 -16.44
CA PRO A 287 8.07 -10.03 -15.21
C PRO A 287 8.00 -11.55 -15.39
N LEU A 288 6.99 -12.03 -16.10
CA LEU A 288 6.83 -13.46 -16.37
C LEU A 288 7.92 -14.00 -17.28
N LYS A 289 8.32 -13.24 -18.31
CA LYS A 289 9.43 -13.61 -19.20
C LYS A 289 10.75 -13.68 -18.42
N LYS A 290 11.04 -12.66 -17.60
CA LYS A 290 12.25 -12.64 -16.74
C LYS A 290 12.22 -13.80 -15.74
N LEU A 291 11.05 -14.09 -15.15
CA LEU A 291 10.88 -15.20 -14.21
C LEU A 291 11.17 -16.56 -14.87
N LEU A 292 10.57 -16.84 -16.02
CA LEU A 292 10.80 -18.09 -16.75
C LEU A 292 12.28 -18.25 -17.12
N ALA A 293 12.90 -17.20 -17.66
CA ALA A 293 14.32 -17.20 -17.98
C ALA A 293 15.20 -17.49 -16.75
N ALA A 294 14.88 -16.87 -15.59
CA ALA A 294 15.60 -17.10 -14.35
C ALA A 294 15.42 -18.51 -13.78
N LEU A 295 14.28 -19.15 -14.06
CA LEU A 295 14.02 -20.56 -13.72
C LEU A 295 14.61 -21.56 -14.76
N GLY A 296 15.18 -21.07 -15.85
CA GLY A 296 15.69 -21.92 -16.95
C GLY A 296 14.57 -22.62 -17.73
N LEU A 297 13.38 -21.99 -17.81
CA LEU A 297 12.19 -22.53 -18.46
C LEU A 297 11.81 -21.69 -19.69
N GLU A 298 11.26 -22.36 -20.68
CA GLU A 298 10.65 -21.72 -21.84
C GLU A 298 9.14 -21.60 -21.68
N ARG A 299 8.53 -20.69 -22.45
CA ARG A 299 7.07 -20.53 -22.45
C ARG A 299 6.31 -21.81 -22.80
N ALA A 300 6.88 -22.64 -23.66
CA ALA A 300 6.33 -23.92 -24.08
C ALA A 300 6.31 -24.99 -22.97
N ASP A 301 7.10 -24.81 -21.92
CA ASP A 301 7.10 -25.71 -20.75
C ASP A 301 5.91 -25.48 -19.86
N VAL A 302 5.28 -24.29 -19.92
CA VAL A 302 4.15 -23.91 -19.08
C VAL A 302 2.87 -24.55 -19.62
N GLN A 303 2.22 -25.33 -18.76
CA GLN A 303 1.01 -26.07 -19.10
C GLN A 303 -0.24 -25.22 -18.77
N PRO A 304 -1.35 -25.36 -19.54
CA PRO A 304 -2.61 -24.73 -19.14
C PRO A 304 -3.12 -25.37 -17.84
N TRP A 305 -3.65 -24.54 -16.94
CA TRP A 305 -4.32 -25.03 -15.74
C TRP A 305 -5.61 -25.76 -16.11
N PRO A 306 -5.85 -27.00 -15.62
CA PRO A 306 -6.91 -27.88 -16.16
C PRO A 306 -8.33 -27.51 -15.73
N ALA A 307 -8.54 -26.45 -14.95
CA ALA A 307 -9.87 -26.04 -14.49
C ALA A 307 -10.31 -24.74 -15.14
N HIS A 308 -11.46 -24.75 -15.79
CA HIS A 308 -12.07 -23.62 -16.49
C HIS A 308 -13.59 -23.59 -16.27
N GLY A 309 -14.27 -22.57 -16.81
CA GLY A 309 -15.72 -22.50 -16.88
C GLY A 309 -16.37 -21.90 -15.64
N GLY A 310 -15.70 -20.95 -15.00
CA GLY A 310 -16.28 -20.15 -13.93
C GLY A 310 -17.28 -19.12 -14.44
N LYS A 311 -18.29 -18.79 -13.62
CA LYS A 311 -19.28 -17.72 -13.93
C LYS A 311 -18.60 -16.37 -14.19
N LEU A 312 -17.43 -16.14 -13.59
CA LEU A 312 -16.69 -14.89 -13.66
C LEU A 312 -15.61 -14.87 -14.76
N ASP A 313 -15.56 -15.89 -15.63
CA ASP A 313 -14.66 -15.91 -16.76
C ASP A 313 -15.11 -14.89 -17.81
N GLY A 314 -14.14 -14.17 -18.38
CA GLY A 314 -14.38 -13.27 -19.50
C GLY A 314 -14.29 -14.00 -20.85
N PRO A 315 -14.66 -13.36 -21.98
CA PRO A 315 -14.46 -13.94 -23.28
C PRO A 315 -12.96 -14.04 -23.62
N PRO A 316 -12.52 -15.19 -24.18
CA PRO A 316 -11.10 -15.37 -24.56
C PRO A 316 -10.64 -14.36 -25.64
N GLU A 317 -11.55 -13.90 -26.49
CA GLU A 317 -11.30 -12.88 -27.50
C GLU A 317 -10.85 -11.55 -26.88
N ARG A 318 -11.32 -11.23 -25.67
CA ARG A 318 -10.90 -10.04 -24.92
C ARG A 318 -9.45 -10.16 -24.47
N ALA A 319 -9.02 -11.32 -23.97
CA ALA A 319 -7.63 -11.55 -23.60
C ALA A 319 -6.72 -11.43 -24.82
N ALA A 320 -7.10 -12.03 -25.95
CA ALA A 320 -6.35 -11.91 -27.19
C ALA A 320 -6.26 -10.45 -27.69
N ALA A 321 -7.35 -9.70 -27.61
CA ALA A 321 -7.38 -8.27 -27.98
C ALA A 321 -6.48 -7.41 -27.08
N LEU A 322 -6.48 -7.67 -25.75
CA LEU A 322 -5.60 -6.97 -24.80
C LEU A 322 -4.13 -7.28 -25.05
N LEU A 323 -3.77 -8.53 -25.27
CA LEU A 323 -2.39 -8.93 -25.60
C LEU A 323 -1.92 -8.30 -26.92
N ALA A 324 -2.80 -8.22 -27.91
CA ALA A 324 -2.50 -7.55 -29.19
C ALA A 324 -2.35 -6.02 -29.01
N ALA A 325 -3.21 -5.39 -28.21
CA ALA A 325 -3.16 -3.95 -27.95
C ALA A 325 -1.91 -3.53 -27.15
N LEU A 326 -1.44 -4.39 -26.26
CA LEU A 326 -0.24 -4.16 -25.43
C LEU A 326 1.05 -4.70 -26.07
N ALA A 327 0.97 -5.25 -27.28
CA ALA A 327 2.14 -5.81 -27.97
C ALA A 327 3.23 -4.74 -28.20
N PRO A 328 4.52 -5.11 -28.08
CA PRO A 328 5.62 -4.19 -28.39
C PRO A 328 5.50 -3.64 -29.81
N ALA A 329 5.75 -2.35 -30.01
CA ALA A 329 5.64 -1.70 -31.32
C ALA A 329 6.52 -2.34 -32.40
N ALA A 330 7.60 -3.01 -32.02
CA ALA A 330 8.47 -3.76 -32.93
C ALA A 330 7.79 -5.02 -33.52
N ALA A 331 6.80 -5.57 -32.81
CA ALA A 331 6.12 -6.82 -33.21
C ALA A 331 4.85 -6.57 -34.03
N VAL A 332 4.24 -5.39 -33.93
CA VAL A 332 2.94 -5.11 -34.56
C VAL A 332 2.93 -3.75 -35.23
N THR A 333 2.68 -3.74 -36.53
CA THR A 333 2.59 -2.49 -37.31
C THR A 333 1.24 -1.77 -37.12
N ALA A 334 0.15 -2.52 -36.98
CA ALA A 334 -1.18 -2.05 -36.56
C ALA A 334 -1.99 -3.25 -36.05
N PRO A 335 -2.49 -3.24 -34.80
CA PRO A 335 -3.36 -4.31 -34.32
C PRO A 335 -4.66 -4.32 -35.16
N PRO A 336 -5.20 -5.49 -35.51
CA PRO A 336 -6.51 -5.58 -36.13
C PRO A 336 -7.58 -5.05 -35.17
N PRO A 337 -8.70 -4.52 -35.67
CA PRO A 337 -9.80 -4.12 -34.81
C PRO A 337 -10.27 -5.33 -33.94
N PRO A 338 -10.57 -5.10 -32.65
CA PRO A 338 -11.00 -6.18 -31.79
C PRO A 338 -12.34 -6.78 -32.30
N PRO A 339 -12.50 -8.10 -32.24
CA PRO A 339 -13.78 -8.73 -32.61
C PRO A 339 -14.90 -8.28 -31.66
N PRO A 340 -16.17 -8.26 -32.10
CA PRO A 340 -17.30 -7.82 -31.25
C PRO A 340 -17.37 -8.53 -29.90
N ALA A 341 -17.05 -9.82 -29.83
CA ALA A 341 -17.03 -10.58 -28.58
C ALA A 341 -16.00 -10.05 -27.57
N ALA A 342 -14.91 -9.43 -28.01
CA ALA A 342 -13.90 -8.85 -27.13
C ALA A 342 -14.41 -7.61 -26.40
N ILE A 343 -15.32 -6.85 -26.98
CA ILE A 343 -15.87 -5.62 -26.44
C ILE A 343 -17.30 -5.78 -25.88
N ASP A 344 -17.87 -6.97 -25.98
CA ASP A 344 -19.19 -7.23 -25.42
C ASP A 344 -19.22 -7.02 -23.90
N GLY A 345 -20.19 -6.26 -23.42
CA GLY A 345 -20.29 -5.88 -22.02
C GLY A 345 -19.27 -4.81 -21.55
N LEU A 346 -18.47 -4.20 -22.45
CA LEU A 346 -17.68 -3.02 -22.15
C LEU A 346 -18.52 -1.76 -22.39
N ALA A 347 -18.43 -0.81 -21.44
CA ALA A 347 -19.02 0.51 -21.57
C ALA A 347 -17.96 1.57 -21.22
N LEU A 348 -17.94 2.66 -21.98
CA LEU A 348 -17.10 3.83 -21.74
C LEU A 348 -18.00 5.00 -21.36
N ALA A 349 -17.69 5.65 -20.23
CA ALA A 349 -18.35 6.88 -19.79
C ALA A 349 -17.34 8.02 -19.73
N GLU A 350 -17.56 9.05 -20.54
CA GLU A 350 -16.80 10.29 -20.48
C GLU A 350 -17.56 11.31 -19.62
N CYS A 351 -16.93 11.78 -18.56
CA CYS A 351 -17.54 12.70 -17.60
C CYS A 351 -16.86 14.07 -17.67
N ALA A 352 -17.63 15.14 -17.61
CA ALA A 352 -17.10 16.51 -17.70
C ALA A 352 -16.30 16.92 -16.45
N THR A 353 -16.57 16.32 -15.31
CA THR A 353 -15.92 16.64 -14.03
C THR A 353 -15.69 15.39 -13.18
N ALA A 354 -14.70 15.45 -12.29
CA ALA A 354 -14.45 14.40 -11.32
C ALA A 354 -15.62 14.19 -10.31
N ALA A 355 -16.49 15.16 -10.15
CA ALA A 355 -17.70 15.03 -9.33
C ALA A 355 -18.77 14.21 -10.05
N GLU A 356 -18.95 14.44 -11.34
CA GLU A 356 -19.84 13.66 -12.21
C GLU A 356 -19.34 12.23 -12.36
N GLU A 357 -18.04 12.03 -12.60
CA GLU A 357 -17.43 10.71 -12.64
C GLU A 357 -17.71 9.91 -11.36
N ALA A 358 -17.50 10.53 -10.18
CA ALA A 358 -17.79 9.88 -8.91
C ALA A 358 -19.27 9.49 -8.75
N GLN A 359 -20.19 10.29 -9.30
CA GLN A 359 -21.60 10.00 -9.27
C GLN A 359 -21.97 8.86 -10.22
N VAL A 360 -21.45 8.86 -11.43
CA VAL A 360 -21.64 7.78 -12.42
C VAL A 360 -21.13 6.46 -11.88
N VAL A 361 -19.92 6.44 -11.31
CA VAL A 361 -19.34 5.24 -10.68
C VAL A 361 -20.23 4.75 -9.52
N ALA A 362 -20.67 5.65 -8.64
CA ALA A 362 -21.53 5.28 -7.51
C ALA A 362 -22.87 4.69 -7.98
N LEU A 363 -23.46 5.23 -9.07
CA LEU A 363 -24.67 4.68 -9.68
C LEU A 363 -24.45 3.27 -10.25
N ALA A 364 -23.33 3.04 -10.96
CA ALA A 364 -22.98 1.72 -11.49
C ALA A 364 -22.81 0.68 -10.37
N LEU A 365 -22.13 1.05 -9.26
CA LEU A 365 -22.01 0.16 -8.10
C LEU A 365 -23.36 -0.12 -7.44
N ARG A 366 -24.24 0.87 -7.36
CA ARG A 366 -25.58 0.69 -6.82
C ARG A 366 -26.44 -0.19 -7.75
N GLU A 367 -26.36 0.01 -9.06
CA GLU A 367 -27.09 -0.81 -10.04
C GLU A 367 -26.74 -2.29 -9.90
N ALA A 368 -25.46 -2.62 -9.69
CA ALA A 368 -25.04 -3.99 -9.45
C ALA A 368 -25.71 -4.62 -8.20
N LEU A 369 -26.07 -3.83 -7.19
CA LEU A 369 -26.77 -4.31 -6.01
C LEU A 369 -28.23 -4.67 -6.27
N GLU A 370 -28.86 -4.10 -7.29
CA GLU A 370 -30.24 -4.44 -7.70
C GLU A 370 -30.32 -5.88 -8.29
N ARG A 371 -29.19 -6.40 -8.74
CA ARG A 371 -29.10 -7.77 -9.24
C ARG A 371 -28.69 -8.70 -8.11
N THR A 372 -29.51 -9.72 -7.86
CA THR A 372 -29.30 -10.64 -6.74
C THR A 372 -27.98 -11.40 -6.87
N GLY A 373 -27.13 -11.32 -5.84
CA GLY A 373 -25.87 -12.07 -5.76
C GLY A 373 -24.71 -11.48 -6.59
N GLU A 374 -24.92 -10.42 -7.38
CA GLU A 374 -23.85 -9.77 -8.11
C GLU A 374 -22.90 -8.99 -7.19
N ARG A 375 -21.63 -9.02 -7.52
CA ARG A 375 -20.56 -8.26 -6.87
C ARG A 375 -20.04 -7.19 -7.82
N ALA A 376 -19.72 -6.03 -7.28
CA ALA A 376 -19.11 -4.98 -8.05
C ALA A 376 -17.87 -4.41 -7.34
N ALA A 377 -16.88 -4.00 -8.13
CA ALA A 377 -15.70 -3.34 -7.61
C ALA A 377 -15.35 -2.10 -8.44
N LEU A 378 -14.99 -1.03 -7.74
CA LEU A 378 -14.29 0.11 -8.30
C LEU A 378 -12.79 -0.15 -8.19
N ILE A 379 -12.06 -0.01 -9.30
CA ILE A 379 -10.59 -0.04 -9.32
C ILE A 379 -10.11 1.36 -9.70
N THR A 380 -9.34 1.99 -8.84
CA THR A 380 -8.80 3.32 -9.11
C THR A 380 -7.53 3.59 -8.28
N PRO A 381 -6.51 4.23 -8.87
CA PRO A 381 -5.36 4.75 -8.13
C PRO A 381 -5.66 6.09 -7.45
N ASP A 382 -6.80 6.73 -7.76
CA ASP A 382 -7.16 8.05 -7.21
C ASP A 382 -7.91 7.93 -5.87
N PRO A 383 -7.26 8.24 -4.73
CA PRO A 383 -7.90 8.17 -3.43
C PRO A 383 -8.99 9.25 -3.24
N LEU A 384 -8.95 10.35 -3.99
CA LEU A 384 -9.97 11.39 -3.92
C LEU A 384 -11.25 10.95 -4.61
N LEU A 385 -11.13 10.32 -5.78
CA LEU A 385 -12.26 9.71 -6.48
C LEU A 385 -12.88 8.61 -5.63
N ALA A 386 -12.08 7.69 -5.09
CA ALA A 386 -12.53 6.63 -4.19
C ALA A 386 -13.38 7.18 -3.03
N ARG A 387 -12.91 8.25 -2.38
CA ARG A 387 -13.63 8.90 -1.27
C ARG A 387 -14.93 9.57 -1.71
N ARG A 388 -14.95 10.22 -2.87
CA ARG A 388 -16.19 10.83 -3.42
C ARG A 388 -17.23 9.74 -3.70
N VAL A 389 -16.84 8.65 -4.33
CA VAL A 389 -17.72 7.50 -4.60
C VAL A 389 -18.25 6.91 -3.28
N ALA A 390 -17.40 6.68 -2.30
CA ALA A 390 -17.82 6.20 -0.99
C ALA A 390 -18.79 7.17 -0.29
N ALA A 391 -18.60 8.48 -0.45
CA ALA A 391 -19.50 9.50 0.10
C ALA A 391 -20.88 9.48 -0.59
N HIS A 392 -20.94 9.29 -1.92
CA HIS A 392 -22.20 9.13 -2.63
C HIS A 392 -22.95 7.87 -2.16
N CYS A 393 -22.27 6.74 -2.05
CA CYS A 393 -22.87 5.49 -1.58
C CYS A 393 -23.37 5.60 -0.13
N ARG A 394 -22.63 6.28 0.74
CA ARG A 394 -23.04 6.51 2.15
C ARG A 394 -24.35 7.30 2.25
N ARG A 395 -24.61 8.23 1.33
CA ARG A 395 -25.90 8.96 1.27
C ARG A 395 -27.11 8.02 1.04
N TRP A 396 -26.87 6.85 0.47
CA TRP A 396 -27.87 5.81 0.28
C TRP A 396 -27.82 4.72 1.38
N GLY A 397 -27.08 4.95 2.47
CA GLY A 397 -26.90 3.96 3.53
C GLY A 397 -25.99 2.80 3.16
N ILE A 398 -25.24 2.90 2.07
CA ILE A 398 -24.32 1.85 1.58
C ILE A 398 -22.91 2.18 2.05
N ALA A 399 -22.38 1.40 2.98
CA ALA A 399 -20.96 1.43 3.33
C ALA A 399 -20.17 0.59 2.33
N ILE A 400 -19.01 1.07 1.86
CA ILE A 400 -18.14 0.32 0.96
C ILE A 400 -16.77 0.15 1.64
N ASP A 401 -16.24 -1.06 1.60
CA ASP A 401 -14.87 -1.34 2.02
C ASP A 401 -13.89 -0.82 0.97
N SER A 402 -12.89 -0.05 1.43
CA SER A 402 -11.82 0.50 0.59
C SER A 402 -10.48 -0.09 1.00
N SER A 403 -9.74 -0.64 0.04
CA SER A 403 -8.41 -1.20 0.29
C SER A 403 -7.42 -0.14 0.81
N ALA A 404 -7.58 1.11 0.39
CA ALA A 404 -6.74 2.22 0.86
C ALA A 404 -7.04 2.62 2.31
N GLY A 405 -8.23 2.31 2.84
CA GLY A 405 -8.70 2.81 4.12
C GLY A 405 -8.94 4.33 4.09
N GLN A 406 -9.11 4.92 5.28
CA GLN A 406 -9.19 6.37 5.45
C GLN A 406 -7.85 6.89 5.96
N PRO A 407 -7.20 7.86 5.30
CA PRO A 407 -6.00 8.49 5.83
C PRO A 407 -6.24 9.03 7.24
N LEU A 408 -5.34 8.75 8.18
CA LEU A 408 -5.45 9.15 9.59
C LEU A 408 -5.65 10.67 9.71
N LEU A 409 -4.96 11.44 8.89
CA LEU A 409 -5.08 12.90 8.80
C LEU A 409 -6.53 13.39 8.60
N LEU A 410 -7.38 12.61 7.95
CA LEU A 410 -8.74 12.97 7.58
C LEU A 410 -9.79 12.37 8.54
N THR A 411 -9.35 11.70 9.59
CA THR A 411 -10.21 11.25 10.68
C THR A 411 -10.40 12.36 11.72
N PRO A 412 -11.46 12.34 12.51
CA PRO A 412 -11.66 13.35 13.54
C PRO A 412 -10.47 13.47 14.52
N PRO A 413 -9.88 12.39 15.07
CA PRO A 413 -8.71 12.52 15.94
C PRO A 413 -7.49 13.10 15.22
N GLY A 414 -7.21 12.67 13.99
CA GLY A 414 -6.09 13.20 13.20
C GLY A 414 -6.27 14.68 12.83
N ALA A 415 -7.49 15.09 12.49
CA ALA A 415 -7.81 16.48 12.20
C ALA A 415 -7.67 17.38 13.45
N LEU A 416 -8.07 16.90 14.65
CA LEU A 416 -7.85 17.62 15.91
C LEU A 416 -6.35 17.74 16.21
N ALA A 417 -5.59 16.65 16.07
CA ALA A 417 -4.14 16.67 16.27
C ALA A 417 -3.45 17.71 15.39
N LEU A 418 -3.79 17.71 14.09
CA LEU A 418 -3.22 18.70 13.16
C LEU A 418 -3.65 20.13 13.52
N ALA A 419 -4.94 20.34 13.83
CA ALA A 419 -5.46 21.67 14.20
C ALA A 419 -4.75 22.25 15.44
N LEU A 420 -4.42 21.41 16.42
CA LEU A 420 -3.66 21.83 17.62
C LEU A 420 -2.24 22.24 17.27
N VAL A 421 -1.54 21.45 16.44
CA VAL A 421 -0.16 21.77 16.04
C VAL A 421 -0.11 22.97 15.09
N GLU A 422 -1.11 23.16 14.21
CA GLU A 422 -1.28 24.38 13.41
C GLU A 422 -1.55 25.60 14.29
N ALA A 423 -2.40 25.45 15.31
CA ALA A 423 -2.67 26.55 16.25
C ALA A 423 -1.40 26.94 17.01
N MET A 424 -0.62 25.98 17.47
CA MET A 424 0.70 26.21 18.09
C MET A 424 1.63 26.95 17.12
N ALA A 425 1.81 26.45 15.90
CA ALA A 425 2.76 27.00 14.93
C ALA A 425 2.40 28.45 14.52
N GLU A 426 1.12 28.77 14.46
CA GLU A 426 0.62 30.12 14.17
C GLU A 426 0.35 30.95 15.46
N ASP A 427 0.94 30.54 16.59
CA ASP A 427 0.88 31.29 17.85
C ASP A 427 -0.56 31.57 18.30
N PHE A 428 -1.41 30.53 18.22
CA PHE A 428 -2.82 30.55 18.64
C PHE A 428 -3.62 31.77 18.14
N VAL A 429 -3.35 32.23 16.90
CA VAL A 429 -4.19 33.27 16.30
C VAL A 429 -5.67 32.93 16.45
N PRO A 430 -6.57 33.89 16.66
CA PRO A 430 -7.97 33.63 16.98
C PRO A 430 -8.70 32.64 16.09
N ALA A 431 -8.39 32.65 14.78
CA ALA A 431 -9.01 31.73 13.83
C ALA A 431 -8.60 30.27 14.08
N ARG A 432 -7.31 30.02 14.38
CA ARG A 432 -6.80 28.68 14.69
C ARG A 432 -7.28 28.18 16.04
N LEU A 433 -7.23 29.05 17.05
CA LEU A 433 -7.78 28.74 18.38
C LEU A 433 -9.25 28.34 18.27
N LEU A 434 -10.08 29.15 17.61
CA LEU A 434 -11.50 28.84 17.44
C LEU A 434 -11.75 27.57 16.59
N ALA A 435 -10.89 27.26 15.63
CA ALA A 435 -11.00 26.01 14.88
C ALA A 435 -10.80 24.79 15.77
N VAL A 436 -9.81 24.82 16.68
CA VAL A 436 -9.60 23.78 17.70
C VAL A 436 -10.82 23.67 18.61
N LEU A 437 -11.28 24.78 19.18
CA LEU A 437 -12.36 24.80 20.17
C LEU A 437 -13.72 24.39 19.61
N LYS A 438 -13.94 24.57 18.30
CA LYS A 438 -15.16 24.15 17.58
C LYS A 438 -15.08 22.75 17.00
N HIS A 439 -13.97 22.05 17.24
CA HIS A 439 -13.80 20.71 16.70
C HIS A 439 -14.80 19.73 17.36
N SER A 440 -15.33 18.80 16.55
CA SER A 440 -16.40 17.88 16.98
C SER A 440 -16.03 16.95 18.13
N LEU A 441 -14.76 16.73 18.43
CA LEU A 441 -14.32 15.91 19.55
C LEU A 441 -14.11 16.72 20.84
N VAL A 442 -14.04 18.06 20.77
CA VAL A 442 -13.70 18.88 21.93
C VAL A 442 -14.93 19.10 22.78
N ARG A 443 -14.96 18.51 23.98
CA ARG A 443 -16.02 18.63 25.02
C ARG A 443 -17.44 18.63 24.41
N THR A 444 -17.73 17.63 23.59
CA THR A 444 -18.90 17.56 22.70
C THR A 444 -20.24 17.68 23.45
N ASP A 445 -20.32 17.12 24.66
CA ASP A 445 -21.54 17.07 25.45
C ASP A 445 -21.60 18.17 26.53
N ASP A 446 -20.64 19.12 26.51
CA ASP A 446 -20.58 20.22 27.48
C ASP A 446 -21.25 21.50 26.90
N ALA A 447 -22.51 21.71 27.28
CA ALA A 447 -23.28 22.89 26.89
C ALA A 447 -22.68 24.20 27.42
N ALA A 448 -22.04 24.16 28.61
CA ALA A 448 -21.38 25.33 29.19
C ALA A 448 -20.12 25.68 28.41
N PHE A 449 -19.31 24.68 28.03
CA PHE A 449 -18.18 24.87 27.16
C PHE A 449 -18.58 25.46 25.81
N ALA A 450 -19.60 24.89 25.16
CA ALA A 450 -20.11 25.38 23.89
C ALA A 450 -20.63 26.81 23.96
N ALA A 451 -21.23 27.22 25.10
CA ALA A 451 -21.61 28.61 25.34
C ALA A 451 -20.39 29.53 25.46
N GLY A 452 -19.34 29.08 26.17
CA GLY A 452 -18.06 29.80 26.25
C GLY A 452 -17.41 30.00 24.89
N VAL A 453 -17.36 28.96 24.04
CA VAL A 453 -16.84 29.04 22.67
C VAL A 453 -17.60 30.08 21.83
N ARG A 454 -18.96 30.15 21.94
CA ARG A 454 -19.76 31.16 21.25
C ARG A 454 -19.43 32.57 21.73
N LEU A 455 -19.24 32.78 23.01
CA LEU A 455 -18.87 34.08 23.57
C LEU A 455 -17.46 34.48 23.14
N ALA A 456 -16.49 33.54 23.18
CA ALA A 456 -15.15 33.76 22.71
C ALA A 456 -15.11 34.09 21.21
N ASP A 457 -15.90 33.41 20.38
CA ASP A 457 -16.05 33.73 18.95
C ASP A 457 -16.54 35.17 18.71
N ILE A 458 -17.47 35.65 19.54
CA ILE A 458 -17.98 37.05 19.45
C ILE A 458 -16.89 38.03 19.92
N ALA A 459 -16.23 37.73 21.03
CA ALA A 459 -15.23 38.62 21.63
C ALA A 459 -13.98 38.78 20.73
N LEU A 460 -13.57 37.72 20.05
CA LEU A 460 -12.39 37.68 19.18
C LEU A 460 -12.67 38.20 17.74
N ARG A 461 -13.92 38.50 17.38
CA ARG A 461 -14.27 39.00 16.05
C ARG A 461 -14.03 40.48 15.84
N GLY A 462 -13.77 41.26 16.81
CA GLY A 462 -13.57 42.71 16.68
C GLY A 462 -12.21 43.10 16.13
N VAL A 463 -11.53 44.01 16.83
CA VAL A 463 -10.14 44.32 16.55
C VAL A 463 -9.33 43.05 16.83
N ARG A 464 -8.69 42.52 15.79
CA ARG A 464 -7.92 41.30 15.88
C ARG A 464 -6.84 41.42 16.96
N PRO A 465 -6.85 40.61 18.01
CA PRO A 465 -5.77 40.63 19.02
C PRO A 465 -4.46 40.16 18.39
N PRO A 466 -3.33 40.53 18.98
CA PRO A 466 -2.04 39.91 18.65
C PRO A 466 -2.09 38.38 18.79
N PRO A 467 -1.18 37.65 18.15
CA PRO A 467 -1.02 36.22 18.38
C PRO A 467 -0.67 35.92 19.84
N GLY A 468 -0.99 34.71 20.31
CA GLY A 468 -0.65 34.19 21.66
C GLY A 468 -1.86 33.95 22.55
N LEU A 469 -1.72 32.96 23.46
CA LEU A 469 -2.77 32.62 24.44
C LEU A 469 -3.04 33.76 25.41
N ASP A 470 -2.00 34.45 25.86
CA ASP A 470 -2.12 35.62 26.76
C ASP A 470 -2.91 36.75 26.08
N ALA A 471 -2.56 37.06 24.83
CA ALA A 471 -3.25 38.09 24.06
C ALA A 471 -4.72 37.73 23.77
N ALA A 472 -5.01 36.45 23.57
CA ALA A 472 -6.39 35.97 23.46
C ALA A 472 -7.13 36.16 24.78
N GLY A 473 -6.53 35.78 25.93
CA GLY A 473 -7.10 36.01 27.26
C GLY A 473 -7.39 37.49 27.53
N GLU A 474 -6.40 38.37 27.30
CA GLU A 474 -6.57 39.81 27.42
C GLU A 474 -7.70 40.38 26.51
N ALA A 475 -7.87 39.83 25.32
CA ALA A 475 -8.96 40.25 24.42
C ALA A 475 -10.31 39.81 24.96
N LEU A 476 -10.41 38.62 25.54
CA LEU A 476 -11.63 38.14 26.19
C LEU A 476 -11.97 39.00 27.42
N ASP A 477 -10.96 39.33 28.24
CA ASP A 477 -11.14 40.20 29.42
C ASP A 477 -11.55 41.63 29.02
N ARG A 478 -10.93 42.21 28.01
CA ARG A 478 -11.32 43.52 27.47
C ARG A 478 -12.77 43.53 27.01
N TRP A 479 -13.18 42.52 26.25
CA TRP A 479 -14.55 42.39 25.80
C TRP A 479 -15.55 42.20 26.97
N ALA A 480 -15.17 41.41 27.96
CA ALA A 480 -15.98 41.18 29.17
C ALA A 480 -16.17 42.42 30.02
N ASN A 481 -15.17 43.31 30.05
CA ASN A 481 -15.20 44.57 30.80
C ASN A 481 -15.77 45.77 29.98
N ASP A 482 -16.16 45.53 28.72
CA ASP A 482 -16.83 46.55 27.94
C ASP A 482 -18.17 46.94 28.61
N THR A 483 -18.41 48.25 28.74
CA THR A 483 -19.52 48.86 29.50
C THR A 483 -20.91 48.56 28.94
N THR A 484 -21.04 47.81 27.88
CA THR A 484 -22.33 47.38 27.36
C THR A 484 -22.96 46.34 28.29
N ALA A 485 -24.22 46.58 28.69
CA ALA A 485 -24.98 45.71 29.60
C ALA A 485 -25.06 44.22 29.14
N ARG A 486 -24.74 43.94 27.90
CA ARG A 486 -24.73 42.60 27.32
C ARG A 486 -23.42 41.87 27.63
N ALA A 487 -22.27 42.52 27.54
CA ALA A 487 -20.97 41.94 27.82
C ALA A 487 -20.79 41.65 29.34
N ALA A 488 -21.17 42.60 30.19
CA ALA A 488 -21.05 42.51 31.64
C ALA A 488 -21.75 41.28 32.25
N ARG A 489 -22.87 40.83 31.67
CA ARG A 489 -23.59 39.62 32.14
C ARG A 489 -22.83 38.34 31.98
N PHE A 490 -21.88 38.26 31.04
CA PHE A 490 -21.14 37.08 30.69
C PHE A 490 -19.67 37.12 31.13
N ALA A 491 -19.21 38.24 31.68
CA ALA A 491 -17.82 38.46 32.06
C ALA A 491 -17.27 37.36 32.97
N ALA A 492 -17.94 37.11 34.10
CA ALA A 492 -17.51 36.10 35.07
C ALA A 492 -17.55 34.67 34.49
N THR A 493 -18.49 34.39 33.58
CA THR A 493 -18.61 33.10 32.91
C THR A 493 -17.46 32.90 31.91
N LEU A 494 -17.16 33.92 31.10
CA LEU A 494 -16.10 33.85 30.11
C LEU A 494 -14.69 33.78 30.74
N ALA A 495 -14.46 34.58 31.79
CA ALA A 495 -13.19 34.56 32.51
C ALA A 495 -12.90 33.15 33.14
N ARG A 496 -13.90 32.57 33.83
CA ARG A 496 -13.78 31.23 34.41
C ARG A 496 -13.58 30.17 33.35
N TRP A 497 -14.35 30.25 32.28
CA TRP A 497 -14.22 29.34 31.12
C TRP A 497 -12.81 29.39 30.51
N TRP A 498 -12.21 30.58 30.36
CA TRP A 498 -10.85 30.73 29.85
C TRP A 498 -9.80 30.19 30.83
N GLN A 499 -9.96 30.45 32.14
CA GLN A 499 -9.09 29.91 33.18
C GLN A 499 -9.09 28.38 33.21
N ASP A 500 -10.22 27.75 32.91
CA ASP A 500 -10.33 26.29 32.83
C ASP A 500 -9.75 25.72 31.53
N LEU A 501 -9.70 26.52 30.47
CA LEU A 501 -9.26 26.09 29.14
C LEU A 501 -7.78 26.31 28.89
N ALA A 502 -7.24 27.49 29.24
CA ALA A 502 -5.88 27.89 28.90
C ALA A 502 -4.80 26.87 29.34
N PRO A 503 -4.87 26.27 30.52
CA PRO A 503 -3.89 25.26 30.96
C PRO A 503 -3.76 24.06 30.03
N ALA A 504 -4.82 23.69 29.31
CA ALA A 504 -4.80 22.59 28.36
C ALA A 504 -3.92 22.89 27.13
N LEU A 505 -3.60 24.16 26.84
CA LEU A 505 -2.84 24.59 25.70
C LEU A 505 -1.44 25.13 26.05
N GLU A 506 -1.15 25.37 27.34
CA GLU A 506 0.09 26.01 27.82
C GLU A 506 1.36 25.26 27.41
N GLN A 507 1.35 23.92 27.41
CA GLN A 507 2.52 23.15 27.00
C GLN A 507 2.84 23.34 25.53
N LEU A 508 1.83 23.35 24.67
CA LEU A 508 2.02 23.64 23.24
C LEU A 508 2.50 25.08 23.01
N ASP A 509 1.95 26.06 23.75
CA ASP A 509 2.40 27.44 23.69
C ASP A 509 3.88 27.58 24.10
N GLY A 510 4.30 26.89 25.17
CA GLY A 510 5.68 26.85 25.61
C GLY A 510 6.63 26.25 24.57
N LEU A 511 6.19 25.29 23.77
CA LEU A 511 6.98 24.76 22.65
C LEU A 511 7.15 25.79 21.51
N ARG A 512 6.12 26.56 21.22
CA ARG A 512 6.17 27.60 20.17
C ARG A 512 7.23 28.65 20.44
N GLN A 513 7.50 28.97 21.70
CA GLN A 513 8.47 29.98 22.11
C GLN A 513 9.93 29.50 22.02
N ARG A 514 10.17 28.21 21.79
CA ARG A 514 11.53 27.65 21.63
C ARG A 514 12.04 27.85 20.22
N SER A 515 13.36 28.01 20.05
CA SER A 515 14.00 28.07 18.74
C SER A 515 14.00 26.73 18.00
N ALA A 516 13.96 25.63 18.75
CA ALA A 516 13.91 24.28 18.24
C ALA A 516 13.19 23.36 19.24
N ILE A 517 12.47 22.37 18.72
CA ILE A 517 11.73 21.39 19.50
C ILE A 517 12.08 19.97 19.06
N SER A 518 11.83 18.98 19.91
CA SER A 518 11.93 17.56 19.55
C SER A 518 10.55 16.98 19.23
N LEU A 519 10.53 15.94 18.40
CA LEU A 519 9.28 15.20 18.12
C LEU A 519 8.66 14.57 19.38
N PRO A 520 9.43 13.96 20.31
CA PRO A 520 8.87 13.46 21.57
C PRO A 520 8.19 14.55 22.42
N ASP A 521 8.83 15.72 22.59
CA ASP A 521 8.24 16.83 23.35
C ASP A 521 6.93 17.30 22.69
N LEU A 522 6.90 17.39 21.36
CA LEU A 522 5.70 17.76 20.62
C LEU A 522 4.58 16.74 20.82
N MET A 523 4.88 15.46 20.74
CA MET A 523 3.86 14.41 20.90
C MET A 523 3.32 14.35 22.33
N GLN A 524 4.17 14.53 23.32
CA GLN A 524 3.74 14.60 24.72
C GLN A 524 2.78 15.78 24.93
N ALA A 525 3.16 16.98 24.52
CA ALA A 525 2.31 18.17 24.64
C ALA A 525 0.99 18.02 23.85
N LEU A 526 1.05 17.44 22.67
CA LEU A 526 -0.13 17.14 21.85
C LEU A 526 -1.08 16.15 22.54
N ARG A 527 -0.55 15.05 23.07
CA ARG A 527 -1.34 14.04 23.80
C ARG A 527 -2.02 14.65 25.01
N ASP A 528 -1.28 15.44 25.79
CA ASP A 528 -1.81 16.05 27.02
C ASP A 528 -2.92 17.06 26.66
N ALA A 529 -2.72 17.90 25.63
CA ALA A 529 -3.72 18.83 25.15
C ALA A 529 -4.97 18.11 24.60
N MET A 530 -4.82 17.08 23.79
CA MET A 530 -5.94 16.29 23.25
C MET A 530 -6.73 15.62 24.38
N THR A 531 -6.05 15.05 25.36
CA THR A 531 -6.68 14.40 26.50
C THR A 531 -7.45 15.41 27.36
N ALA A 532 -6.89 16.59 27.60
CA ALA A 532 -7.57 17.65 28.37
C ALA A 532 -8.80 18.23 27.65
N LEU A 533 -8.75 18.32 26.31
CA LEU A 533 -9.80 18.91 25.49
C LEU A 533 -10.90 17.92 25.09
N ALA A 534 -10.55 16.69 24.75
CA ALA A 534 -11.47 15.71 24.18
C ALA A 534 -11.62 14.43 25.04
N GLY A 535 -10.87 14.31 26.12
CA GLY A 535 -10.91 13.15 27.01
C GLY A 535 -10.56 11.84 26.27
N ASP A 536 -11.12 10.73 26.74
CA ASP A 536 -10.93 9.40 26.13
C ASP A 536 -11.51 9.33 24.70
N GLY A 537 -12.42 10.23 24.33
CA GLY A 537 -13.04 10.28 23.01
C GLY A 537 -12.03 10.51 21.88
N ALA A 538 -10.92 11.22 22.14
CA ALA A 538 -9.85 11.43 21.16
C ALA A 538 -9.12 10.12 20.79
N TRP A 539 -9.09 9.16 21.70
CA TRP A 539 -8.31 7.91 21.60
C TRP A 539 -9.19 6.69 21.35
N ALA A 540 -10.51 6.87 21.38
CA ALA A 540 -11.49 5.81 21.17
C ALA A 540 -11.63 5.44 19.69
N GLY A 541 -12.23 4.28 19.42
CA GLY A 541 -12.46 3.82 18.06
C GLY A 541 -11.18 3.36 17.33
N PRO A 542 -11.29 2.91 16.08
CA PRO A 542 -10.15 2.47 15.28
C PRO A 542 -9.19 3.61 14.96
N ASP A 543 -9.71 4.77 14.65
CA ASP A 543 -8.98 5.99 14.28
C ASP A 543 -8.25 6.60 15.48
N GLY A 544 -8.89 6.67 16.65
CA GLY A 544 -8.23 7.11 17.89
C GLY A 544 -7.10 6.16 18.31
N ARG A 545 -7.32 4.85 18.22
CA ARG A 545 -6.25 3.86 18.50
C ARG A 545 -5.08 3.96 17.51
N GLN A 546 -5.37 4.20 16.22
CA GLN A 546 -4.32 4.37 15.22
C GLN A 546 -3.48 5.63 15.50
N LEU A 547 -4.13 6.73 15.89
CA LEU A 547 -3.42 7.95 16.29
C LEU A 547 -2.59 7.71 17.56
N ALA A 548 -3.15 7.04 18.57
CA ALA A 548 -2.43 6.72 19.80
C ALA A 548 -1.19 5.87 19.54
N ALA A 549 -1.29 4.88 18.64
CA ALA A 549 -0.16 4.06 18.24
C ALA A 549 0.93 4.91 17.54
N LEU A 550 0.55 5.78 16.62
CA LEU A 550 1.50 6.68 15.94
C LEU A 550 2.18 7.65 16.92
N VAL A 551 1.43 8.25 17.84
CA VAL A 551 1.96 9.15 18.87
C VAL A 551 2.96 8.42 19.75
N ALA A 552 2.61 7.23 20.26
CA ALA A 552 3.48 6.42 21.09
C ALA A 552 4.78 6.00 20.36
N GLU A 553 4.68 5.63 19.08
CA GLU A 553 5.83 5.26 18.26
C GLU A 553 6.76 6.47 17.99
N ILE A 554 6.18 7.67 17.78
CA ILE A 554 6.96 8.90 17.64
C ILE A 554 7.59 9.31 18.98
N GLU A 555 6.90 9.14 20.11
CA GLU A 555 7.49 9.38 21.44
C GLU A 555 8.71 8.49 21.69
N LEU A 556 8.62 7.22 21.29
CA LEU A 556 9.69 6.24 21.47
C LEU A 556 10.90 6.50 20.55
N HIS A 557 10.67 6.81 19.30
CA HIS A 557 11.71 6.86 18.27
C HIS A 557 12.00 8.26 17.73
N GLY A 558 11.15 9.24 18.01
CA GLY A 558 11.23 10.57 17.40
C GLY A 558 12.50 11.37 17.71
N ALA A 559 13.20 11.06 18.79
CA ALA A 559 14.47 11.66 19.12
C ALA A 559 15.54 11.44 18.03
N LEU A 560 15.43 10.35 17.27
CA LEU A 560 16.34 10.03 16.16
C LEU A 560 16.25 11.02 15.00
N PHE A 561 15.11 11.66 14.81
CA PHE A 561 14.92 12.66 13.76
C PHE A 561 15.74 13.93 14.00
N GLY A 562 16.07 14.20 15.26
CA GLY A 562 16.71 15.44 15.70
C GLY A 562 15.68 16.56 15.93
N SER A 563 16.20 17.79 15.99
CA SER A 563 15.37 18.97 16.23
C SER A 563 14.71 19.50 14.95
N LEU A 564 13.57 20.19 15.14
CA LEU A 564 12.85 20.91 14.10
C LEU A 564 12.38 22.27 14.65
N ARG A 565 12.09 23.21 13.77
CA ARG A 565 11.47 24.48 14.17
C ARG A 565 9.98 24.28 14.43
N PRO A 566 9.40 25.02 15.37
CA PRO A 566 7.95 24.90 15.66
C PRO A 566 7.05 25.13 14.45
N ASP A 567 7.44 26.02 13.52
CA ASP A 567 6.69 26.31 12.28
C ASP A 567 6.71 25.16 11.26
N GLU A 568 7.64 24.23 11.36
CA GLU A 568 7.73 23.03 10.50
C GLU A 568 6.85 21.87 11.00
N ALA A 569 6.48 21.91 12.27
CA ALA A 569 5.76 20.81 12.94
C ALA A 569 4.45 20.41 12.26
N PRO A 570 3.56 21.33 11.81
CA PRO A 570 2.31 20.95 11.14
C PRO A 570 2.53 20.13 9.87
N ALA A 571 3.43 20.59 9.01
CA ALA A 571 3.71 19.92 7.73
C ALA A 571 4.37 18.56 7.94
N LEU A 572 5.26 18.43 8.93
CA LEU A 572 5.87 17.17 9.30
C LEU A 572 4.84 16.18 9.86
N LEU A 573 4.01 16.61 10.82
CA LEU A 573 2.95 15.77 11.40
C LEU A 573 1.95 15.32 10.33
N ALA A 574 1.52 16.23 9.46
CA ALA A 574 0.64 15.89 8.33
C ALA A 574 1.26 14.82 7.42
N THR A 575 2.57 14.92 7.13
CA THR A 575 3.29 13.95 6.30
C THR A 575 3.41 12.58 7.00
N LEU A 576 3.65 12.56 8.31
CA LEU A 576 3.69 11.32 9.09
C LEU A 576 2.31 10.65 9.15
N MET A 577 1.24 11.41 9.40
CA MET A 577 -0.14 10.91 9.42
C MET A 577 -0.64 10.47 8.03
N ALA A 578 -0.18 11.10 6.95
CA ALA A 578 -0.55 10.70 5.58
C ALA A 578 -0.07 9.28 5.24
N GLY A 579 1.04 8.83 5.82
CA GLY A 579 1.55 7.46 5.70
C GLY A 579 0.75 6.42 6.49
N SER A 580 -0.21 6.85 7.35
CA SER A 580 -1.02 5.98 8.19
C SER A 580 -2.47 5.97 7.71
N SER A 581 -3.05 4.79 7.51
CA SER A 581 -4.45 4.63 7.13
C SER A 581 -5.23 3.83 8.17
N VAL A 582 -6.45 4.27 8.44
CA VAL A 582 -7.39 3.57 9.32
C VAL A 582 -8.24 2.63 8.47
N ARG A 583 -8.21 1.36 8.80
CA ARG A 583 -9.04 0.33 8.17
C ARG A 583 -9.93 -0.31 9.22
N VAL A 584 -11.20 -0.44 8.92
CA VAL A 584 -12.17 -1.15 9.76
C VAL A 584 -12.70 -2.33 8.96
N PRO A 585 -12.08 -3.52 9.10
CA PRO A 585 -12.51 -4.69 8.35
C PRO A 585 -13.98 -5.04 8.64
N GLY A 586 -14.71 -5.47 7.60
CA GLY A 586 -16.06 -6.00 7.74
C GLY A 586 -17.18 -4.97 7.91
N GLN A 587 -16.90 -3.67 7.82
CA GLN A 587 -17.96 -2.63 7.85
C GLN A 587 -18.54 -2.32 6.47
N GLY A 588 -17.94 -2.81 5.39
CA GLY A 588 -18.42 -2.59 4.03
C GLY A 588 -19.53 -3.56 3.62
N HIS A 589 -20.30 -3.17 2.59
CA HIS A 589 -21.28 -4.06 1.96
C HIS A 589 -20.54 -5.25 1.32
N PRO A 590 -20.92 -6.51 1.61
CA PRO A 590 -20.14 -7.71 1.23
C PRO A 590 -20.01 -7.93 -0.28
N ARG A 591 -20.82 -7.24 -1.08
CA ARG A 591 -20.83 -7.33 -2.56
C ARG A 591 -20.14 -6.14 -3.24
N LEU A 592 -19.62 -5.15 -2.48
CA LEU A 592 -18.98 -3.97 -3.03
C LEU A 592 -17.56 -3.80 -2.48
N ALA A 593 -16.62 -3.42 -3.34
CA ALA A 593 -15.25 -3.08 -2.94
C ALA A 593 -14.72 -1.87 -3.72
N ILE A 594 -13.84 -1.10 -3.09
CA ILE A 594 -12.98 -0.12 -3.74
C ILE A 594 -11.54 -0.59 -3.58
N LEU A 595 -10.86 -0.79 -4.69
CA LEU A 595 -9.53 -1.39 -4.75
C LEU A 595 -8.55 -0.46 -5.47
N GLY A 596 -7.30 -0.44 -5.00
CA GLY A 596 -6.19 0.06 -5.79
C GLY A 596 -5.77 -0.96 -6.87
N PRO A 597 -4.96 -0.55 -7.87
CA PRO A 597 -4.53 -1.46 -8.94
C PRO A 597 -3.81 -2.72 -8.44
N VAL A 598 -2.94 -2.58 -7.43
CA VAL A 598 -2.20 -3.72 -6.84
C VAL A 598 -3.12 -4.67 -6.08
N GLU A 599 -4.06 -4.13 -5.32
CA GLU A 599 -5.03 -4.94 -4.56
C GLU A 599 -6.09 -5.59 -5.43
N ALA A 600 -6.32 -5.04 -6.62
CA ALA A 600 -7.24 -5.60 -7.59
C ALA A 600 -6.70 -6.85 -8.29
N GLN A 601 -5.39 -7.07 -8.24
CA GLN A 601 -4.76 -8.25 -8.84
C GLN A 601 -5.40 -9.53 -8.28
N LEU A 602 -5.68 -10.48 -9.18
CA LEU A 602 -6.33 -11.76 -8.89
C LEU A 602 -7.77 -11.66 -8.35
N THR A 603 -8.35 -10.44 -8.29
CA THR A 603 -9.74 -10.21 -7.87
C THR A 603 -10.66 -10.13 -9.08
N ARG A 604 -11.86 -10.72 -8.96
CA ARG A 604 -12.91 -10.65 -9.98
C ARG A 604 -14.23 -10.22 -9.35
N ALA A 605 -15.04 -9.53 -10.14
CA ALA A 605 -16.41 -9.19 -9.81
C ALA A 605 -17.28 -9.29 -11.06
N ASP A 606 -18.61 -9.40 -10.89
CA ASP A 606 -19.56 -9.43 -12.01
C ASP A 606 -19.58 -8.08 -12.75
N THR A 607 -19.38 -6.96 -12.02
CA THR A 607 -19.24 -5.62 -12.57
C THR A 607 -17.92 -5.00 -12.08
N LEU A 608 -17.01 -4.66 -12.99
CA LEU A 608 -15.78 -3.96 -12.71
C LEU A 608 -15.84 -2.55 -13.30
N VAL A 609 -15.59 -1.55 -12.48
CA VAL A 609 -15.51 -0.15 -12.91
C VAL A 609 -14.06 0.30 -12.76
N LEU A 610 -13.40 0.57 -13.89
CA LEU A 610 -12.09 1.22 -13.91
C LEU A 610 -12.33 2.73 -14.01
N ALA A 611 -11.89 3.51 -13.03
CA ALA A 611 -12.15 4.94 -13.01
C ALA A 611 -10.91 5.76 -12.62
N GLY A 612 -10.89 7.02 -13.02
CA GLY A 612 -9.71 7.85 -12.93
C GLY A 612 -8.74 7.61 -14.09
N LEU A 613 -9.21 7.13 -15.24
CA LEU A 613 -8.40 6.85 -16.44
C LEU A 613 -7.95 8.14 -17.13
N ASN A 614 -7.42 9.07 -16.34
CA ASN A 614 -6.97 10.37 -16.81
C ASN A 614 -5.44 10.43 -16.88
N GLU A 615 -4.93 11.29 -17.76
CA GLU A 615 -3.50 11.61 -17.86
C GLU A 615 -2.92 11.95 -16.47
N ALA A 616 -1.77 11.40 -16.17
CA ALA A 616 -1.07 11.57 -14.90
C ALA A 616 -1.81 11.08 -13.63
N THR A 617 -2.90 10.34 -13.79
CA THR A 617 -3.61 9.63 -12.72
C THR A 617 -3.45 8.13 -12.92
N TRP A 618 -3.69 7.65 -14.13
CA TRP A 618 -3.50 6.26 -14.52
C TRP A 618 -2.77 6.16 -15.87
N PRO A 619 -1.46 5.93 -15.89
CA PRO A 619 -0.51 5.84 -14.77
C PRO A 619 -0.27 7.18 -14.08
N GLY A 620 0.15 7.12 -12.81
CA GLY A 620 0.54 8.29 -12.03
C GLY A 620 1.78 8.98 -12.61
N ARG A 621 2.03 10.23 -12.23
CA ARG A 621 3.26 10.93 -12.62
C ARG A 621 4.47 10.29 -11.94
N PRO A 622 5.52 9.95 -12.70
CA PRO A 622 6.75 9.46 -12.11
C PRO A 622 7.43 10.55 -11.27
N SER A 623 7.84 10.19 -10.07
CA SER A 623 8.72 11.04 -9.27
C SER A 623 10.15 10.81 -9.70
N PRO A 624 10.95 11.87 -9.94
CA PRO A 624 12.38 11.69 -10.20
C PRO A 624 13.05 11.06 -8.98
N ASP A 625 13.94 10.10 -9.22
CA ASP A 625 14.75 9.50 -8.18
C ASP A 625 15.88 10.46 -7.80
N PRO A 626 15.95 10.93 -6.55
CA PRO A 626 17.02 11.85 -6.12
C PRO A 626 18.35 11.13 -5.81
N TRP A 627 18.36 9.79 -5.76
CA TRP A 627 19.48 8.98 -5.27
C TRP A 627 20.21 8.21 -6.37
N LEU A 628 19.49 7.65 -7.34
CA LEU A 628 20.08 6.87 -8.43
C LEU A 628 19.83 7.53 -9.79
N ALA A 629 20.92 7.83 -10.49
CA ALA A 629 20.84 8.28 -11.87
C ALA A 629 20.15 7.21 -12.74
N PRO A 630 19.33 7.59 -13.72
CA PRO A 630 18.64 6.64 -14.60
C PRO A 630 19.59 5.66 -15.33
N ALA A 631 20.82 6.10 -15.62
CA ALA A 631 21.83 5.25 -16.24
C ALA A 631 22.30 4.13 -15.29
N ILE A 632 22.52 4.46 -14.01
CA ILE A 632 22.91 3.50 -12.98
C ILE A 632 21.78 2.51 -12.72
N ARG A 633 20.51 2.99 -12.56
CA ARG A 633 19.36 2.10 -12.40
C ARG A 633 19.28 1.08 -13.54
N ARG A 634 19.50 1.53 -14.77
CA ARG A 634 19.49 0.66 -15.95
C ARG A 634 20.64 -0.35 -15.94
N ALA A 635 21.86 0.08 -15.58
CA ALA A 635 23.01 -0.81 -15.50
C ALA A 635 22.85 -1.89 -14.41
N LEU A 636 22.12 -1.58 -13.35
CA LEU A 636 21.77 -2.52 -12.27
C LEU A 636 20.55 -3.41 -12.59
N GLY A 637 19.92 -3.25 -13.76
CA GLY A 637 18.69 -3.98 -14.10
C GLY A 637 17.46 -3.55 -13.30
N LEU A 638 17.55 -2.40 -12.60
CA LEU A 638 16.43 -1.84 -11.85
C LEU A 638 15.46 -1.12 -12.80
N PRO A 639 14.14 -1.26 -12.62
CA PRO A 639 13.16 -0.56 -13.44
C PRO A 639 13.29 0.96 -13.31
N GLY A 640 13.19 1.68 -14.42
CA GLY A 640 13.08 3.14 -14.41
C GLY A 640 11.79 3.58 -13.71
N THR A 641 11.83 4.72 -12.99
CA THR A 641 10.68 5.18 -12.18
C THR A 641 9.38 5.35 -12.99
N ALA A 642 9.46 5.94 -14.20
CA ALA A 642 8.30 6.09 -15.08
C ALA A 642 7.72 4.75 -15.56
N ARG A 643 8.60 3.78 -15.86
CA ARG A 643 8.17 2.46 -16.32
C ARG A 643 7.62 1.59 -15.21
N ALA A 644 8.19 1.66 -14.01
CA ALA A 644 7.66 0.96 -12.84
C ALA A 644 6.22 1.40 -12.53
N GLN A 645 5.92 2.70 -12.65
CA GLN A 645 4.56 3.21 -12.47
C GLN A 645 3.63 2.80 -13.62
N GLY A 646 4.13 2.79 -14.85
CA GLY A 646 3.37 2.28 -16.00
C GLY A 646 2.99 0.82 -15.82
N LEU A 647 3.94 -0.01 -15.40
CA LEU A 647 3.72 -1.44 -15.14
C LEU A 647 2.70 -1.67 -14.01
N ALA A 648 2.78 -0.89 -12.94
CA ALA A 648 1.81 -0.99 -11.84
C ALA A 648 0.38 -0.59 -12.25
N ALA A 649 0.23 0.20 -13.33
CA ALA A 649 -1.06 0.62 -13.86
C ALA A 649 -1.65 -0.36 -14.90
N GLN A 650 -0.84 -1.15 -15.54
CA GLN A 650 -1.24 -2.18 -16.52
C GLN A 650 -1.72 -3.45 -15.84
#